data_e876380fcae1cd86c03aa5755d86564c
#
_entry.id   e876380fcae1cd86c03aa5755d86564c
#
_cell.length_a   1.000
_cell.length_b   1.000
_cell.length_c   1.000
_cell.angle_alpha   90.00
_cell.angle_beta   90.00
_cell.angle_gamma   90.00
#
_symmetry.space_group_name_H-M   'P 1'
#
loop_
_entity.id
_entity.type
_entity.pdbx_description
1 polymer ?
#
loop_
_entity_poly.entity_id
_entity_poly.type
_entity_poly.pdbx_seq_one_letter_code
_entity_poly.pdbx_strand_id
1 'polypeptide(L)'
;MSSSTPAPILMCPPTYFGVQYVINPWMDGNVGAADQVKAQKQWDALFNLLSKRTQVETVDPLPELPDMCFVANAGLLLENVFVPSNFRVQQRAPEIPGYRRWFEQRDYKIISLNEDCEFEGEGDALFHPNGSDTPVLWAGYGCRSNLLAYTQLTEVFRCQVRPLRLMDKRFYHLDTCFTPLPEGRVMYYPAAFDSRSLQLIHATIPADKRIEVADDDALGFCCNAVRVGNTLVMNHASKPLQQQLKNWDYEVIVTPLSEFLLAGGAAKCLSLQLLQDTEQDIEARDIPKVSICSTRIELSGDLLDSGVMNRALDTIDDAGGSFRVEQFSAGLRHDQPSIGHIRVSAPDQNSLNELLNQLQVLGAKTLEVSRNAHLVAAPADGIAPETFYSTTIYPTEVQVEGEWVKVSGQRMDVVIVVEKTNGQWNARCTLMRNLNKGDMVVCGVDGVSVRTPERNRSGDFEFMAAGVSSERRVERIVEELAWEMRRIRARGGKIAMVAGPVVIHTGGSEHLTALINAGYVNALLTGNALPVHDMEFNLFGTSLGVDLKRGVGVPHGHQHHLRTINRVCAAGSIRAAVEQGVVTGGIMYACVKNNVEYVLAGSIRDDGPLPDTEMDLIKAQAAYQNAIQGAEMILMLSSMLHAIGTGNMTPAGVRLICVDINPAVVTKLADRGSVESTGIVTDVGLFLSMLRQRLVDK
;
A
#
# COMPACT_ATOMS: atom_id res chain seq x y z
N MET A 1 -12.54 -26.01 -41.54
CA MET A 1 -13.09 -26.43 -40.24
C MET A 1 -12.48 -27.79 -39.94
N SER A 2 -11.34 -27.83 -39.22
CA SER A 2 -10.77 -29.10 -38.74
C SER A 2 -11.58 -29.49 -37.51
N SER A 3 -12.26 -30.62 -37.56
CA SER A 3 -12.92 -31.23 -36.44
C SER A 3 -11.87 -31.81 -35.47
N SER A 4 -11.20 -30.96 -34.73
CA SER A 4 -10.40 -31.42 -33.62
C SER A 4 -11.36 -31.99 -32.56
N THR A 5 -11.15 -33.23 -32.14
CA THR A 5 -11.88 -33.85 -31.06
C THR A 5 -11.73 -32.94 -29.83
N PRO A 6 -12.80 -32.63 -29.09
CA PRO A 6 -12.66 -31.81 -27.86
C PRO A 6 -11.71 -32.45 -26.87
N ALA A 7 -10.90 -31.63 -26.21
CA ALA A 7 -9.92 -32.08 -25.22
C ALA A 7 -10.60 -32.95 -24.13
N PRO A 8 -9.99 -34.06 -23.69
CA PRO A 8 -10.48 -34.84 -22.58
C PRO A 8 -10.49 -34.02 -21.27
N ILE A 9 -11.33 -34.44 -20.34
CA ILE A 9 -11.52 -33.76 -19.04
C ILE A 9 -11.25 -34.76 -17.91
N LEU A 10 -10.48 -34.31 -16.90
CA LEU A 10 -10.30 -35.02 -15.64
C LEU A 10 -11.34 -34.52 -14.63
N MET A 11 -11.97 -35.44 -13.90
CA MET A 11 -12.87 -35.17 -12.80
C MET A 11 -12.56 -36.06 -11.60
N CYS A 12 -12.96 -35.65 -10.41
CA CYS A 12 -12.85 -36.48 -9.19
C CYS A 12 -14.23 -36.65 -8.56
N PRO A 13 -14.69 -37.89 -8.28
CA PRO A 13 -15.96 -38.13 -7.61
C PRO A 13 -16.01 -37.46 -6.23
N PRO A 14 -17.17 -36.87 -5.83
CA PRO A 14 -17.29 -36.15 -4.57
C PRO A 14 -17.58 -37.08 -3.37
N THR A 15 -16.95 -38.27 -3.34
CA THR A 15 -17.20 -39.32 -2.34
C THR A 15 -16.97 -38.84 -0.91
N TYR A 16 -15.99 -37.96 -0.69
CA TYR A 16 -15.67 -37.40 0.63
C TYR A 16 -15.97 -35.91 0.73
N PHE A 17 -16.65 -35.33 -0.28
CA PHE A 17 -16.98 -33.92 -0.31
C PHE A 17 -17.85 -33.52 0.89
N GLY A 18 -17.55 -32.35 1.45
CA GLY A 18 -18.31 -31.68 2.51
C GLY A 18 -17.57 -30.44 2.98
N VAL A 19 -18.29 -29.45 3.45
CA VAL A 19 -17.67 -28.26 4.06
C VAL A 19 -17.26 -28.60 5.49
N GLN A 20 -15.98 -28.85 5.72
CA GLN A 20 -15.44 -29.29 7.02
C GLN A 20 -14.64 -28.22 7.76
N TYR A 21 -14.21 -27.16 7.06
CA TYR A 21 -13.46 -26.02 7.55
C TYR A 21 -13.81 -24.77 6.74
N VAL A 22 -13.26 -23.61 7.12
CA VAL A 22 -13.47 -22.34 6.42
C VAL A 22 -12.13 -21.84 5.85
N ILE A 23 -12.00 -21.85 4.52
CA ILE A 23 -10.85 -21.35 3.78
C ILE A 23 -11.22 -20.29 2.73
N ASN A 24 -12.50 -19.98 2.59
CA ASN A 24 -13.03 -18.91 1.75
C ASN A 24 -14.39 -18.42 2.30
N PRO A 25 -14.87 -17.24 1.88
CA PRO A 25 -16.12 -16.68 2.40
C PRO A 25 -17.38 -17.52 2.14
N TRP A 26 -17.39 -18.39 1.13
CA TRP A 26 -18.56 -19.25 0.84
C TRP A 26 -18.72 -20.38 1.84
N MET A 27 -17.64 -20.84 2.44
CA MET A 27 -17.63 -21.87 3.47
C MET A 27 -18.10 -21.33 4.84
N ASP A 28 -18.03 -20.00 5.04
CA ASP A 28 -18.45 -19.39 6.31
C ASP A 28 -19.95 -19.56 6.53
N GLY A 29 -20.31 -20.12 7.68
CA GLY A 29 -21.70 -20.49 8.02
C GLY A 29 -22.21 -21.76 7.34
N ASN A 30 -21.43 -22.42 6.46
CA ASN A 30 -21.83 -23.62 5.73
C ASN A 30 -21.11 -24.90 6.18
N VAL A 31 -20.32 -24.85 7.26
CA VAL A 31 -19.66 -26.04 7.82
C VAL A 31 -20.70 -27.08 8.24
N GLY A 32 -20.60 -28.30 7.67
CA GLY A 32 -21.53 -29.39 7.89
C GLY A 32 -22.89 -29.27 7.17
N ALA A 33 -23.09 -28.23 6.33
CA ALA A 33 -24.38 -28.00 5.67
C ALA A 33 -24.57 -28.74 4.35
N ALA A 34 -23.48 -29.26 3.74
CA ALA A 34 -23.54 -29.95 2.45
C ALA A 34 -24.25 -31.30 2.52
N ASP A 35 -25.22 -31.52 1.63
CA ASP A 35 -25.89 -32.80 1.43
C ASP A 35 -25.09 -33.66 0.45
N GLN A 36 -24.43 -34.71 0.97
CA GLN A 36 -23.58 -35.62 0.21
C GLN A 36 -24.36 -36.36 -0.92
N VAL A 37 -25.59 -36.75 -0.67
CA VAL A 37 -26.41 -37.45 -1.70
C VAL A 37 -26.79 -36.52 -2.82
N LYS A 38 -27.11 -35.30 -2.48
CA LYS A 38 -27.42 -34.26 -3.49
C LYS A 38 -26.17 -33.82 -4.25
N ALA A 39 -25.03 -33.67 -3.57
CA ALA A 39 -23.73 -33.40 -4.22
C ALA A 39 -23.36 -34.47 -5.24
N GLN A 40 -23.49 -35.75 -4.88
CA GLN A 40 -23.26 -36.86 -5.80
C GLN A 40 -24.17 -36.79 -7.03
N LYS A 41 -25.47 -36.55 -6.83
CA LYS A 41 -26.43 -36.42 -7.96
C LYS A 41 -26.09 -35.24 -8.88
N GLN A 42 -25.66 -34.10 -8.32
CA GLN A 42 -25.27 -32.94 -9.10
C GLN A 42 -23.98 -33.22 -9.89
N TRP A 43 -23.02 -33.88 -9.27
CA TRP A 43 -21.79 -34.30 -9.93
C TRP A 43 -22.05 -35.32 -11.06
N ASP A 44 -22.88 -36.32 -10.81
CA ASP A 44 -23.28 -37.33 -11.81
C ASP A 44 -23.97 -36.67 -13.02
N ALA A 45 -24.80 -35.65 -12.77
CA ALA A 45 -25.44 -34.88 -13.85
C ALA A 45 -24.42 -34.15 -14.69
N LEU A 46 -23.46 -33.46 -14.07
CA LEU A 46 -22.35 -32.77 -14.75
C LEU A 46 -21.46 -33.77 -15.53
N PHE A 47 -21.06 -34.86 -14.88
CA PHE A 47 -20.25 -35.94 -15.49
C PHE A 47 -20.93 -36.51 -16.73
N ASN A 48 -22.20 -36.93 -16.64
CA ASN A 48 -22.98 -37.46 -17.77
C ASN A 48 -23.17 -36.46 -18.91
N LEU A 49 -23.27 -35.18 -18.55
CA LEU A 49 -23.40 -34.11 -19.55
C LEU A 49 -22.08 -33.91 -20.34
N LEU A 50 -20.94 -33.92 -19.63
CA LEU A 50 -19.61 -33.79 -20.25
C LEU A 50 -19.24 -35.05 -21.02
N SER A 51 -19.48 -36.27 -20.47
CA SER A 51 -19.18 -37.56 -21.15
C SER A 51 -19.90 -37.78 -22.45
N LYS A 52 -21.02 -37.10 -22.69
CA LYS A 52 -21.72 -37.10 -24.00
C LYS A 52 -21.02 -36.25 -25.05
N ARG A 53 -20.06 -35.42 -24.67
CA ARG A 53 -19.44 -34.39 -25.51
C ARG A 53 -17.94 -34.57 -25.71
N THR A 54 -17.28 -35.18 -24.72
CA THR A 54 -15.83 -35.45 -24.73
C THR A 54 -15.52 -36.66 -23.86
N GLN A 55 -14.30 -37.17 -23.96
CA GLN A 55 -13.80 -38.19 -23.04
C GLN A 55 -13.65 -37.59 -21.67
N VAL A 56 -14.16 -38.26 -20.61
CA VAL A 56 -13.98 -37.87 -19.21
C VAL A 56 -13.24 -38.98 -18.50
N GLU A 57 -12.10 -38.64 -17.90
CA GLU A 57 -11.33 -39.51 -17.02
C GLU A 57 -11.58 -39.15 -15.57
N THR A 58 -11.31 -40.08 -14.66
CA THR A 58 -11.45 -39.85 -13.23
C THR A 58 -10.18 -40.13 -12.47
N VAL A 59 -9.97 -39.34 -11.40
CA VAL A 59 -8.99 -39.63 -10.36
C VAL A 59 -9.75 -40.12 -9.11
N ASP A 60 -9.18 -41.13 -8.40
CA ASP A 60 -9.82 -41.66 -7.22
C ASP A 60 -9.74 -40.64 -6.07
N PRO A 61 -10.89 -40.36 -5.40
CA PRO A 61 -10.92 -39.47 -4.25
C PRO A 61 -10.20 -40.11 -3.05
N LEU A 62 -9.48 -39.30 -2.29
CA LEU A 62 -8.79 -39.76 -1.09
C LEU A 62 -9.61 -39.43 0.18
N PRO A 63 -9.63 -40.34 1.18
CA PRO A 63 -10.29 -40.07 2.46
C PRO A 63 -9.74 -38.82 3.15
N GLU A 64 -10.60 -38.12 3.89
CA GLU A 64 -10.24 -36.92 4.65
C GLU A 64 -9.82 -35.70 3.81
N LEU A 65 -10.00 -35.76 2.48
CA LEU A 65 -9.72 -34.66 1.55
C LEU A 65 -11.01 -34.21 0.85
N PRO A 66 -11.85 -33.43 1.55
CA PRO A 66 -13.18 -33.06 1.07
C PRO A 66 -13.17 -32.19 -0.20
N ASP A 67 -12.12 -31.38 -0.40
CA ASP A 67 -12.01 -30.48 -1.53
C ASP A 67 -11.32 -31.10 -2.77
N MET A 68 -10.89 -32.36 -2.69
CA MET A 68 -10.23 -33.04 -3.82
C MET A 68 -11.14 -33.17 -5.05
N CYS A 69 -12.45 -33.04 -4.93
CA CYS A 69 -13.35 -33.01 -6.08
C CYS A 69 -13.17 -31.75 -6.96
N PHE A 70 -12.55 -30.67 -6.45
CA PHE A 70 -12.26 -29.45 -7.21
C PHE A 70 -10.93 -29.58 -7.98
N VAL A 71 -10.97 -30.41 -9.01
CA VAL A 71 -9.80 -30.86 -9.78
C VAL A 71 -9.07 -29.76 -10.54
N ALA A 72 -9.73 -28.65 -10.85
CA ALA A 72 -9.08 -27.48 -11.47
C ALA A 72 -7.89 -26.98 -10.64
N ASN A 73 -7.96 -27.14 -9.32
CA ASN A 73 -6.87 -26.76 -8.43
C ASN A 73 -5.77 -27.83 -8.27
N ALA A 74 -5.82 -28.94 -9.00
CA ALA A 74 -4.76 -29.97 -8.96
C ALA A 74 -3.42 -29.42 -9.47
N GLY A 75 -3.47 -28.54 -10.48
CA GLY A 75 -2.30 -27.95 -11.12
C GLY A 75 -2.66 -27.32 -12.45
N LEU A 76 -1.64 -27.01 -13.23
CA LEU A 76 -1.77 -26.45 -14.59
C LEU A 76 -1.17 -27.43 -15.59
N LEU A 77 -1.90 -27.69 -16.67
CA LEU A 77 -1.48 -28.58 -17.73
C LEU A 77 -1.36 -27.83 -19.05
N LEU A 78 -0.24 -28.02 -19.74
CA LEU A 78 -0.09 -27.64 -21.15
C LEU A 78 0.69 -28.77 -21.83
N GLU A 79 0.13 -29.27 -22.94
CA GLU A 79 0.69 -30.43 -23.67
C GLU A 79 0.90 -31.64 -22.72
N ASN A 80 2.12 -32.14 -22.62
CA ASN A 80 2.48 -33.28 -21.76
C ASN A 80 3.11 -32.85 -20.42
N VAL A 81 3.14 -31.54 -20.11
CA VAL A 81 3.76 -31.01 -18.90
C VAL A 81 2.69 -30.62 -17.90
N PHE A 82 2.73 -31.24 -16.72
CA PHE A 82 1.89 -30.93 -15.59
C PHE A 82 2.68 -30.25 -14.48
N VAL A 83 2.22 -29.06 -14.07
CA VAL A 83 2.75 -28.33 -12.92
C VAL A 83 1.76 -28.46 -11.77
N PRO A 84 2.06 -29.28 -10.73
CA PRO A 84 1.19 -29.44 -9.59
C PRO A 84 1.03 -28.12 -8.82
N SER A 85 -0.11 -27.94 -8.20
CA SER A 85 -0.33 -26.83 -7.28
C SER A 85 0.59 -26.90 -6.07
N ASN A 86 0.92 -25.73 -5.54
CA ASN A 86 1.56 -25.54 -4.24
C ASN A 86 0.62 -24.65 -3.41
N PHE A 87 -0.30 -25.30 -2.71
CA PHE A 87 -1.41 -24.65 -2.02
C PHE A 87 -0.96 -23.69 -0.93
N ARG A 88 -1.44 -22.45 -0.95
CA ARG A 88 -1.34 -21.51 0.16
C ARG A 88 -2.07 -22.05 1.41
N VAL A 89 -3.22 -22.67 1.20
CA VAL A 89 -4.04 -23.26 2.29
C VAL A 89 -3.60 -24.69 2.58
N GLN A 90 -3.04 -24.91 3.76
CA GLN A 90 -2.43 -26.17 4.15
C GLN A 90 -3.43 -27.35 4.19
N GLN A 91 -4.72 -27.09 4.36
CA GLN A 91 -5.79 -28.08 4.35
C GLN A 91 -5.86 -28.86 3.03
N ARG A 92 -5.49 -28.23 1.91
CA ARG A 92 -5.52 -28.82 0.58
C ARG A 92 -4.19 -29.41 0.11
N ALA A 93 -3.08 -29.08 0.74
CA ALA A 93 -1.76 -29.58 0.36
C ALA A 93 -1.69 -31.13 0.26
N PRO A 94 -2.37 -31.92 1.12
CA PRO A 94 -2.37 -33.39 1.03
C PRO A 94 -3.07 -33.97 -0.21
N GLU A 95 -3.79 -33.18 -1.01
CA GLU A 95 -4.39 -33.62 -2.28
C GLU A 95 -3.34 -33.88 -3.36
N ILE A 96 -2.22 -33.12 -3.35
CA ILE A 96 -1.22 -33.11 -4.42
C ILE A 96 -0.58 -34.49 -4.70
N PRO A 97 -0.21 -35.30 -3.70
CA PRO A 97 0.34 -36.65 -3.97
C PRO A 97 -0.61 -37.55 -4.75
N GLY A 98 -1.95 -37.41 -4.56
CA GLY A 98 -2.96 -38.14 -5.31
C GLY A 98 -2.98 -37.78 -6.79
N TYR A 99 -3.05 -36.48 -7.08
CA TYR A 99 -3.02 -35.96 -8.42
C TYR A 99 -1.69 -36.28 -9.12
N ARG A 100 -0.56 -36.02 -8.47
CA ARG A 100 0.77 -36.31 -9.00
C ARG A 100 0.91 -37.76 -9.45
N ARG A 101 0.47 -38.72 -8.63
CA ARG A 101 0.48 -40.14 -8.96
C ARG A 101 -0.36 -40.45 -10.20
N TRP A 102 -1.53 -39.82 -10.34
CA TRP A 102 -2.41 -40.00 -11.49
C TRP A 102 -1.75 -39.56 -12.78
N PHE A 103 -1.07 -38.41 -12.80
CA PHE A 103 -0.36 -37.87 -13.96
C PHE A 103 0.92 -38.68 -14.26
N GLU A 104 1.71 -39.05 -13.24
CA GLU A 104 2.90 -39.89 -13.41
C GLU A 104 2.60 -41.26 -14.06
N GLN A 105 1.47 -41.86 -13.71
CA GLN A 105 1.02 -43.15 -14.27
C GLN A 105 0.60 -43.06 -15.77
N ARG A 106 0.49 -41.84 -16.29
CA ARG A 106 0.10 -41.54 -17.68
C ARG A 106 1.20 -40.84 -18.48
N ASP A 107 2.43 -40.99 -18.00
CA ASP A 107 3.63 -40.47 -18.66
C ASP A 107 3.67 -38.94 -18.85
N TYR A 108 2.88 -38.19 -18.05
CA TYR A 108 3.03 -36.75 -18.02
C TYR A 108 4.32 -36.34 -17.31
N LYS A 109 5.01 -35.34 -17.86
CA LYS A 109 6.16 -34.76 -17.23
C LYS A 109 5.75 -33.84 -16.07
N ILE A 110 6.21 -34.15 -14.87
CA ILE A 110 5.89 -33.34 -13.68
C ILE A 110 6.99 -32.33 -13.41
N ILE A 111 6.63 -31.05 -13.33
CA ILE A 111 7.55 -29.98 -12.97
C ILE A 111 7.00 -29.27 -11.73
N SER A 112 7.71 -29.34 -10.61
CA SER A 112 7.30 -28.65 -9.37
C SER A 112 7.89 -27.25 -9.31
N LEU A 113 7.09 -26.28 -8.87
CA LEU A 113 7.53 -24.91 -8.57
C LEU A 113 8.37 -24.91 -7.27
N ASN A 114 9.11 -23.83 -7.04
CA ASN A 114 9.81 -23.60 -5.78
C ASN A 114 8.82 -23.51 -4.61
N GLU A 115 9.28 -23.84 -3.41
CA GLU A 115 8.42 -23.86 -2.20
C GLU A 115 7.78 -22.49 -1.87
N ASP A 116 8.44 -21.40 -2.24
CA ASP A 116 7.92 -20.03 -2.01
C ASP A 116 6.89 -19.58 -3.06
N CYS A 117 6.65 -20.41 -4.09
CA CYS A 117 5.69 -20.13 -5.14
C CYS A 117 4.32 -20.71 -4.78
N GLU A 118 3.47 -19.92 -4.12
CA GLU A 118 2.08 -20.30 -3.91
C GLU A 118 1.33 -20.32 -5.23
N PHE A 119 0.67 -21.43 -5.54
CA PHE A 119 0.00 -21.66 -6.81
C PHE A 119 -1.15 -22.66 -6.66
N GLU A 120 -2.34 -22.31 -7.17
CA GLU A 120 -3.55 -23.14 -7.07
C GLU A 120 -4.13 -23.52 -8.45
N GLY A 121 -3.25 -23.92 -9.37
CA GLY A 121 -3.59 -24.57 -10.63
C GLY A 121 -4.43 -23.73 -11.58
N GLU A 122 -5.34 -24.41 -12.33
CA GLU A 122 -6.29 -23.75 -13.25
C GLU A 122 -7.37 -22.93 -12.52
N GLY A 123 -7.42 -22.94 -11.21
CA GLY A 123 -8.21 -21.97 -10.46
C GLY A 123 -7.72 -20.54 -10.69
N ASP A 124 -6.40 -20.34 -10.73
CA ASP A 124 -5.78 -19.02 -10.90
C ASP A 124 -5.04 -18.83 -12.23
N ALA A 125 -4.83 -19.89 -13.01
CA ALA A 125 -4.03 -19.86 -14.23
C ALA A 125 -4.84 -20.40 -15.41
N LEU A 126 -5.23 -19.53 -16.34
CA LEU A 126 -6.11 -19.88 -17.46
C LEU A 126 -5.47 -19.54 -18.80
N PHE A 127 -5.14 -20.54 -19.60
CA PHE A 127 -4.67 -20.31 -20.97
C PHE A 127 -5.78 -19.74 -21.82
N HIS A 128 -5.43 -18.74 -22.66
CA HIS A 128 -6.37 -18.19 -23.62
C HIS A 128 -6.37 -19.07 -24.89
N PRO A 129 -7.51 -19.65 -25.29
CA PRO A 129 -7.58 -20.58 -26.41
C PRO A 129 -7.61 -19.82 -27.76
N ASN A 130 -6.51 -19.18 -28.15
CA ASN A 130 -6.46 -18.29 -29.32
C ASN A 130 -5.51 -18.76 -30.46
N GLY A 131 -4.87 -19.91 -30.33
CA GLY A 131 -4.04 -20.46 -31.40
C GLY A 131 -2.86 -19.61 -31.86
N SER A 132 -2.32 -18.75 -30.96
CA SER A 132 -1.11 -17.98 -31.21
C SER A 132 0.14 -18.86 -31.03
N ASP A 133 1.23 -18.57 -31.75
CA ASP A 133 2.51 -19.28 -31.62
C ASP A 133 3.10 -19.19 -30.18
N THR A 134 2.69 -18.19 -29.42
CA THR A 134 3.05 -18.02 -28.01
C THR A 134 1.78 -18.10 -27.15
N PRO A 135 1.68 -19.10 -26.24
CA PRO A 135 0.54 -19.21 -25.36
C PRO A 135 0.39 -17.96 -24.47
N VAL A 136 -0.86 -17.54 -24.27
CA VAL A 136 -1.19 -16.43 -23.35
C VAL A 136 -1.82 -17.03 -22.09
N LEU A 137 -1.26 -16.73 -20.93
CA LEU A 137 -1.73 -17.19 -19.61
C LEU A 137 -2.29 -16.01 -18.82
N TRP A 138 -3.59 -16.03 -18.55
CA TRP A 138 -4.23 -15.14 -17.59
C TRP A 138 -3.96 -15.68 -16.17
N ALA A 139 -3.50 -14.82 -15.27
CA ALA A 139 -2.89 -15.21 -14.01
C ALA A 139 -3.50 -14.43 -12.84
N GLY A 140 -4.40 -15.05 -12.08
CA GLY A 140 -5.00 -14.47 -10.88
C GLY A 140 -4.03 -14.46 -9.70
N TYR A 141 -3.94 -13.34 -8.97
CA TYR A 141 -3.09 -13.25 -7.78
C TYR A 141 -3.71 -12.38 -6.68
N GLY A 142 -3.14 -12.48 -5.47
CA GLY A 142 -3.56 -11.69 -4.31
C GLY A 142 -4.41 -12.46 -3.30
N CYS A 143 -5.11 -13.53 -3.71
CA CYS A 143 -5.90 -14.37 -2.80
C CYS A 143 -5.25 -15.72 -2.48
N ARG A 144 -4.83 -16.45 -3.51
CA ARG A 144 -4.35 -17.84 -3.39
C ARG A 144 -3.00 -18.07 -4.06
N SER A 145 -2.81 -17.54 -5.25
CA SER A 145 -1.54 -17.63 -5.97
C SER A 145 -0.77 -16.33 -5.88
N ASN A 146 0.56 -16.40 -5.97
CA ASN A 146 1.45 -15.24 -5.95
C ASN A 146 2.17 -15.04 -7.30
N LEU A 147 2.69 -13.83 -7.55
CA LEU A 147 3.36 -13.49 -8.81
C LEU A 147 4.66 -14.30 -9.05
N LEU A 148 5.30 -14.81 -8.01
CA LEU A 148 6.50 -15.64 -8.15
C LEU A 148 6.21 -16.94 -8.89
N ALA A 149 5.05 -17.54 -8.66
CA ALA A 149 4.62 -18.73 -9.39
C ALA A 149 4.57 -18.47 -10.90
N TYR A 150 4.03 -17.32 -11.29
CA TYR A 150 3.89 -16.96 -12.71
C TYR A 150 5.20 -16.63 -13.39
N THR A 151 6.19 -16.13 -12.67
CA THR A 151 7.55 -15.98 -13.20
C THR A 151 8.12 -17.33 -13.60
N GLN A 152 7.96 -18.36 -12.74
CA GLN A 152 8.41 -19.72 -13.07
C GLN A 152 7.59 -20.36 -14.18
N LEU A 153 6.26 -20.19 -14.17
CA LEU A 153 5.39 -20.72 -15.23
C LEU A 153 5.72 -20.13 -16.60
N THR A 154 6.14 -18.86 -16.66
CA THR A 154 6.63 -18.24 -17.91
C THR A 154 7.81 -19.00 -18.49
N GLU A 155 8.75 -19.42 -17.66
CA GLU A 155 9.91 -20.20 -18.09
C GLU A 155 9.54 -21.65 -18.48
N VAL A 156 8.65 -22.29 -17.68
CA VAL A 156 8.19 -23.67 -17.96
C VAL A 156 7.44 -23.76 -19.27
N PHE A 157 6.48 -22.87 -19.50
CA PHE A 157 5.55 -22.94 -20.62
C PHE A 157 5.88 -21.98 -21.76
N ARG A 158 6.91 -21.15 -21.64
CA ARG A 158 7.26 -20.08 -22.60
C ARG A 158 6.05 -19.26 -23.03
N CYS A 159 5.20 -18.94 -22.06
CA CYS A 159 3.96 -18.23 -22.27
C CYS A 159 4.06 -16.74 -21.93
N GLN A 160 3.19 -15.93 -22.53
CA GLN A 160 3.01 -14.54 -22.09
C GLN A 160 2.02 -14.49 -20.95
N VAL A 161 2.49 -14.13 -19.75
CA VAL A 161 1.63 -13.98 -18.57
C VAL A 161 0.96 -12.61 -18.53
N ARG A 162 -0.32 -12.60 -18.19
CA ARG A 162 -1.16 -11.41 -17.98
C ARG A 162 -1.73 -11.44 -16.57
N PRO A 163 -1.08 -10.80 -15.59
CA PRO A 163 -1.48 -10.87 -14.20
C PRO A 163 -2.72 -10.02 -13.93
N LEU A 164 -3.67 -10.60 -13.20
CA LEU A 164 -4.92 -9.97 -12.78
C LEU A 164 -5.05 -10.07 -11.26
N ARG A 165 -5.11 -8.92 -10.59
CA ARG A 165 -5.26 -8.87 -9.13
C ARG A 165 -6.71 -9.06 -8.73
N LEU A 166 -6.96 -10.03 -7.85
CA LEU A 166 -8.28 -10.32 -7.29
C LEU A 166 -8.48 -9.49 -6.02
N MET A 167 -9.54 -8.68 -5.98
CA MET A 167 -9.86 -7.77 -4.86
C MET A 167 -11.04 -8.25 -4.01
N ASP A 168 -12.01 -8.93 -4.62
CA ASP A 168 -13.18 -9.43 -3.93
C ASP A 168 -12.94 -10.87 -3.43
N LYS A 169 -12.83 -11.05 -2.13
CA LYS A 169 -12.57 -12.37 -1.49
C LYS A 169 -13.63 -13.44 -1.79
N ARG A 170 -14.82 -13.06 -2.30
CA ARG A 170 -15.82 -14.01 -2.77
C ARG A 170 -15.39 -14.70 -4.07
N PHE A 171 -14.56 -14.03 -4.86
CA PHE A 171 -13.98 -14.54 -6.11
C PHE A 171 -12.47 -14.78 -5.89
N TYR A 172 -12.16 -15.69 -4.99
CA TYR A 172 -10.82 -15.97 -4.50
C TYR A 172 -9.92 -16.72 -5.48
N HIS A 173 -10.49 -17.26 -6.57
CA HIS A 173 -9.80 -17.81 -7.73
C HIS A 173 -10.26 -17.11 -9.01
N LEU A 174 -9.34 -17.02 -9.99
CA LEU A 174 -9.60 -16.37 -11.26
C LEU A 174 -10.75 -17.06 -12.04
N ASP A 175 -10.82 -18.39 -12.04
CA ASP A 175 -11.83 -19.19 -12.73
C ASP A 175 -13.27 -18.93 -12.22
N THR A 176 -13.43 -18.30 -11.06
CA THR A 176 -14.74 -17.92 -10.52
C THR A 176 -15.29 -16.63 -11.10
N CYS A 177 -14.43 -15.78 -11.65
CA CYS A 177 -14.82 -14.45 -12.15
C CYS A 177 -14.28 -14.11 -13.55
N PHE A 178 -13.56 -15.02 -14.21
CA PHE A 178 -12.97 -14.80 -15.52
C PHE A 178 -12.94 -16.09 -16.34
N THR A 179 -13.44 -16.03 -17.60
CA THR A 179 -13.49 -17.17 -18.52
C THR A 179 -12.92 -16.75 -19.86
N PRO A 180 -11.69 -17.16 -20.20
CA PRO A 180 -11.17 -16.97 -21.55
C PRO A 180 -11.85 -17.91 -22.55
N LEU A 181 -12.20 -17.37 -23.70
CA LEU A 181 -12.93 -18.07 -24.75
C LEU A 181 -12.16 -17.95 -26.08
N PRO A 182 -12.38 -18.87 -27.06
CA PRO A 182 -11.80 -18.78 -28.39
C PRO A 182 -12.02 -17.44 -29.10
N GLU A 183 -11.22 -17.18 -30.13
CA GLU A 183 -11.27 -15.97 -30.96
C GLU A 183 -10.91 -14.68 -30.19
N GLY A 184 -10.18 -14.82 -29.09
CA GLY A 184 -9.76 -13.68 -28.22
C GLY A 184 -10.91 -13.10 -27.43
N ARG A 185 -11.95 -13.87 -27.13
CA ARG A 185 -13.12 -13.46 -26.35
C ARG A 185 -12.92 -13.74 -24.85
N VAL A 186 -13.59 -12.97 -24.01
CA VAL A 186 -13.63 -13.22 -22.56
C VAL A 186 -15.00 -12.90 -21.98
N MET A 187 -15.37 -13.64 -20.96
CA MET A 187 -16.48 -13.32 -20.06
C MET A 187 -15.90 -13.09 -18.66
N TYR A 188 -16.24 -11.98 -18.00
CA TYR A 188 -15.64 -11.64 -16.72
C TYR A 188 -16.52 -10.74 -15.87
N TYR A 189 -16.28 -10.75 -14.54
CA TYR A 189 -16.94 -9.89 -13.55
C TYR A 189 -16.03 -8.73 -13.18
N PRO A 190 -16.31 -7.48 -13.59
CA PRO A 190 -15.40 -6.35 -13.38
C PRO A 190 -15.09 -6.03 -11.93
N ALA A 191 -16.09 -6.17 -11.02
CA ALA A 191 -15.91 -5.80 -9.62
C ALA A 191 -14.97 -6.74 -8.83
N ALA A 192 -14.58 -7.88 -9.41
CA ALA A 192 -13.59 -8.78 -8.81
C ALA A 192 -12.16 -8.26 -8.92
N PHE A 193 -11.87 -7.27 -9.78
CA PHE A 193 -10.52 -6.84 -10.14
C PHE A 193 -10.21 -5.41 -9.69
N ASP A 194 -8.92 -5.12 -9.52
CA ASP A 194 -8.45 -3.76 -9.35
C ASP A 194 -8.47 -2.96 -10.67
N SER A 195 -8.31 -1.64 -10.57
CA SER A 195 -8.35 -0.75 -11.73
C SER A 195 -7.26 -1.03 -12.77
N ARG A 196 -6.08 -1.48 -12.35
CA ARG A 196 -4.95 -1.82 -13.23
C ARG A 196 -5.24 -3.09 -14.02
N SER A 197 -5.81 -4.11 -13.38
CA SER A 197 -6.24 -5.36 -14.03
C SER A 197 -7.35 -5.10 -15.04
N LEU A 198 -8.33 -4.24 -14.73
CA LEU A 198 -9.36 -3.84 -15.66
C LEU A 198 -8.78 -3.10 -16.88
N GLN A 199 -7.83 -2.18 -16.66
CA GLN A 199 -7.11 -1.51 -17.75
C GLN A 199 -6.37 -2.52 -18.66
N LEU A 200 -5.72 -3.54 -18.06
CA LEU A 200 -5.04 -4.59 -18.81
C LEU A 200 -6.03 -5.41 -19.65
N ILE A 201 -7.17 -5.82 -19.09
CA ILE A 201 -8.23 -6.52 -19.82
C ILE A 201 -8.72 -5.65 -20.98
N HIS A 202 -9.01 -4.36 -20.73
CA HIS A 202 -9.52 -3.43 -21.73
C HIS A 202 -8.52 -3.11 -22.85
N ALA A 203 -7.24 -3.00 -22.52
CA ALA A 203 -6.17 -2.79 -23.51
C ALA A 203 -5.89 -4.02 -24.36
N THR A 204 -6.19 -5.22 -23.82
CA THR A 204 -5.86 -6.49 -24.46
C THR A 204 -7.01 -7.02 -25.31
N ILE A 205 -8.24 -6.92 -24.81
CA ILE A 205 -9.43 -7.51 -25.42
C ILE A 205 -10.32 -6.39 -25.95
N PRO A 206 -10.66 -6.37 -27.25
CA PRO A 206 -11.61 -5.41 -27.83
C PRO A 206 -12.99 -5.47 -27.17
N ALA A 207 -13.72 -4.35 -27.18
CA ALA A 207 -15.01 -4.24 -26.52
C ALA A 207 -16.08 -5.22 -27.04
N ASP A 208 -16.06 -5.52 -28.31
CA ASP A 208 -16.94 -6.48 -28.98
C ASP A 208 -16.61 -7.95 -28.65
N LYS A 209 -15.47 -8.20 -28.05
CA LYS A 209 -14.99 -9.51 -27.60
C LYS A 209 -15.04 -9.69 -26.08
N ARG A 210 -15.70 -8.80 -25.36
CA ARG A 210 -15.85 -8.86 -23.88
C ARG A 210 -17.32 -8.94 -23.51
N ILE A 211 -17.64 -9.84 -22.57
CA ILE A 211 -18.90 -9.85 -21.85
C ILE A 211 -18.60 -9.53 -20.39
N GLU A 212 -19.09 -8.37 -19.94
CA GLU A 212 -19.11 -8.00 -18.53
C GLU A 212 -20.38 -8.58 -17.90
N VAL A 213 -20.22 -9.46 -16.92
CA VAL A 213 -21.35 -10.12 -16.28
C VAL A 213 -21.93 -9.29 -15.15
N ALA A 214 -23.24 -9.38 -14.95
CA ALA A 214 -23.95 -8.72 -13.86
C ALA A 214 -23.70 -9.42 -12.51
N ASP A 215 -23.94 -8.70 -11.40
CA ASP A 215 -23.73 -9.19 -10.03
C ASP A 215 -24.45 -10.52 -9.78
N ASP A 216 -25.73 -10.66 -10.17
CA ASP A 216 -26.52 -11.88 -9.95
C ASP A 216 -25.93 -13.09 -10.70
N ASP A 217 -25.45 -12.87 -11.94
CA ASP A 217 -24.79 -13.91 -12.73
C ASP A 217 -23.44 -14.29 -12.11
N ALA A 218 -22.65 -13.30 -11.67
CA ALA A 218 -21.36 -13.53 -11.01
C ALA A 218 -21.53 -14.30 -9.70
N LEU A 219 -22.46 -13.91 -8.84
CA LEU A 219 -22.78 -14.62 -7.60
C LEU A 219 -23.33 -16.04 -7.85
N GLY A 220 -23.94 -16.27 -9.00
CA GLY A 220 -24.31 -17.59 -9.50
C GLY A 220 -23.15 -18.40 -10.11
N PHE A 221 -21.92 -17.90 -10.07
CA PHE A 221 -20.72 -18.52 -10.63
C PHE A 221 -20.82 -18.79 -12.14
N CYS A 222 -21.40 -17.87 -12.91
CA CYS A 222 -21.50 -18.01 -14.37
C CYS A 222 -20.13 -18.09 -15.05
N CYS A 223 -19.11 -17.37 -14.53
CA CYS A 223 -17.75 -17.43 -15.06
C CYS A 223 -17.05 -18.78 -14.78
N ASN A 224 -17.48 -19.54 -13.78
CA ASN A 224 -16.95 -20.87 -13.50
C ASN A 224 -17.55 -21.89 -14.45
N ALA A 225 -17.29 -21.71 -15.75
CA ALA A 225 -17.89 -22.44 -16.85
C ALA A 225 -16.90 -23.42 -17.50
N VAL A 226 -17.37 -24.62 -17.84
CA VAL A 226 -16.63 -25.61 -18.66
C VAL A 226 -17.03 -25.49 -20.11
N ARG A 227 -16.04 -25.34 -20.98
CA ARG A 227 -16.25 -25.30 -22.43
C ARG A 227 -15.91 -26.65 -23.06
N VAL A 228 -16.84 -27.18 -23.87
CA VAL A 228 -16.61 -28.36 -24.71
C VAL A 228 -17.10 -28.02 -26.12
N GLY A 229 -16.18 -27.81 -27.05
CA GLY A 229 -16.52 -27.27 -28.39
C GLY A 229 -17.19 -25.90 -28.27
N ASN A 230 -18.42 -25.78 -28.82
CA ASN A 230 -19.25 -24.57 -28.73
C ASN A 230 -20.28 -24.62 -27.58
N THR A 231 -20.18 -25.60 -26.69
CA THR A 231 -21.06 -25.70 -25.53
C THR A 231 -20.36 -25.14 -24.27
N LEU A 232 -21.06 -24.28 -23.51
CA LEU A 232 -20.66 -23.79 -22.22
C LEU A 232 -21.57 -24.39 -21.15
N VAL A 233 -21.01 -25.12 -20.22
CA VAL A 233 -21.71 -25.71 -19.09
C VAL A 233 -21.41 -24.91 -17.85
N MET A 234 -22.43 -24.38 -17.17
CA MET A 234 -22.26 -23.51 -15.99
C MET A 234 -23.38 -23.73 -14.97
N ASN A 235 -23.15 -23.30 -13.75
CA ASN A 235 -24.14 -23.41 -12.67
C ASN A 235 -25.35 -22.49 -12.88
N HIS A 236 -25.11 -21.28 -13.33
CA HIS A 236 -26.14 -20.24 -13.52
C HIS A 236 -25.85 -19.39 -14.76
N ALA A 237 -26.88 -18.96 -15.43
CA ALA A 237 -26.83 -17.90 -16.43
C ALA A 237 -28.22 -17.26 -16.59
N SER A 238 -28.31 -15.95 -16.45
CA SER A 238 -29.52 -15.19 -16.73
C SER A 238 -29.89 -15.24 -18.22
N LYS A 239 -31.16 -14.95 -18.53
CA LYS A 239 -31.60 -14.89 -19.94
C LYS A 239 -30.81 -13.89 -20.79
N PRO A 240 -30.48 -12.67 -20.29
CA PRO A 240 -29.61 -11.75 -21.02
C PRO A 240 -28.23 -12.32 -21.32
N LEU A 241 -27.57 -12.95 -20.34
CA LEU A 241 -26.25 -13.56 -20.52
C LEU A 241 -26.32 -14.73 -21.54
N GLN A 242 -27.31 -15.60 -21.43
CA GLN A 242 -27.51 -16.67 -22.41
C GLN A 242 -27.69 -16.12 -23.83
N GLN A 243 -28.41 -15.00 -24.00
CA GLN A 243 -28.58 -14.38 -25.35
C GLN A 243 -27.26 -13.78 -25.85
N GLN A 244 -26.45 -13.15 -25.01
CA GLN A 244 -25.15 -12.62 -25.39
C GLN A 244 -24.21 -13.75 -25.83
N LEU A 245 -24.14 -14.85 -25.10
CA LEU A 245 -23.33 -16.02 -25.41
C LEU A 245 -23.82 -16.71 -26.70
N LYS A 246 -25.14 -16.75 -26.90
CA LYS A 246 -25.72 -17.26 -28.15
C LYS A 246 -25.35 -16.40 -29.38
N ASN A 247 -25.21 -15.08 -29.21
CA ASN A 247 -24.73 -14.18 -30.25
C ASN A 247 -23.26 -14.47 -30.65
N TRP A 248 -22.53 -15.14 -29.76
CA TRP A 248 -21.18 -15.66 -30.00
C TRP A 248 -21.16 -17.12 -30.43
N ASP A 249 -22.31 -17.68 -30.86
CA ASP A 249 -22.52 -19.06 -31.29
C ASP A 249 -22.27 -20.13 -30.23
N TYR A 250 -22.41 -19.78 -28.94
CA TYR A 250 -22.36 -20.76 -27.87
C TYR A 250 -23.75 -21.32 -27.51
N GLU A 251 -23.80 -22.65 -27.33
CA GLU A 251 -24.87 -23.32 -26.61
C GLU A 251 -24.60 -23.25 -25.11
N VAL A 252 -25.52 -22.66 -24.35
CA VAL A 252 -25.40 -22.57 -22.89
C VAL A 252 -26.25 -23.63 -22.22
N ILE A 253 -25.63 -24.46 -21.37
CA ILE A 253 -26.30 -25.47 -20.59
C ILE A 253 -26.11 -25.12 -19.10
N VAL A 254 -27.24 -24.85 -18.44
CA VAL A 254 -27.26 -24.61 -17.01
C VAL A 254 -27.50 -25.94 -16.27
N THR A 255 -26.56 -26.28 -15.37
CA THR A 255 -26.67 -27.45 -14.50
C THR A 255 -26.48 -27.03 -13.05
N PRO A 256 -27.50 -27.21 -12.17
CA PRO A 256 -27.41 -26.75 -10.79
C PRO A 256 -26.32 -27.50 -10.00
N LEU A 257 -25.45 -26.76 -9.34
CA LEU A 257 -24.34 -27.25 -8.50
C LEU A 257 -24.39 -26.63 -7.10
N SER A 258 -25.58 -26.50 -6.54
CA SER A 258 -25.83 -25.76 -5.29
C SER A 258 -25.06 -26.29 -4.09
N GLU A 259 -24.74 -27.59 -4.02
CA GLU A 259 -23.97 -28.15 -2.94
C GLU A 259 -22.49 -27.73 -3.01
N PHE A 260 -21.93 -27.67 -4.21
CA PHE A 260 -20.54 -27.25 -4.42
C PHE A 260 -20.35 -25.75 -4.22
N LEU A 261 -21.40 -24.94 -4.47
CA LEU A 261 -21.39 -23.51 -4.15
C LEU A 261 -21.21 -23.23 -2.66
N LEU A 262 -21.67 -24.11 -1.78
CA LEU A 262 -21.44 -23.99 -0.33
C LEU A 262 -19.95 -24.01 0.04
N ALA A 263 -19.12 -24.62 -0.82
CA ALA A 263 -17.66 -24.64 -0.71
C ALA A 263 -16.97 -23.61 -1.64
N GLY A 264 -17.75 -22.83 -2.42
CA GLY A 264 -17.23 -21.80 -3.31
C GLY A 264 -16.72 -22.33 -4.65
N GLY A 265 -17.26 -23.43 -5.18
CA GLY A 265 -16.89 -23.98 -6.49
C GLY A 265 -18.09 -24.33 -7.33
N ALA A 266 -17.91 -24.45 -8.67
CA ALA A 266 -18.93 -24.85 -9.63
C ALA A 266 -18.33 -25.70 -10.76
N ALA A 267 -18.85 -25.62 -11.99
CA ALA A 267 -18.54 -26.53 -13.07
C ALA A 267 -17.06 -26.59 -13.44
N LYS A 268 -16.38 -25.43 -13.58
CA LYS A 268 -14.96 -25.37 -13.93
C LYS A 268 -14.08 -25.93 -12.82
N CYS A 269 -14.36 -25.57 -11.56
CA CYS A 269 -13.62 -26.09 -10.41
C CYS A 269 -13.65 -27.64 -10.34
N LEU A 270 -14.76 -28.27 -10.75
CA LEU A 270 -14.95 -29.72 -10.77
C LEU A 270 -14.29 -30.42 -11.96
N SER A 271 -13.56 -29.69 -12.81
CA SER A 271 -13.03 -30.22 -14.08
C SER A 271 -11.69 -29.62 -14.44
N LEU A 272 -10.75 -30.45 -14.90
CA LEU A 272 -9.46 -30.06 -15.44
C LEU A 272 -9.39 -30.51 -16.90
N GLN A 273 -9.10 -29.62 -17.84
CA GLN A 273 -8.97 -29.99 -19.24
C GLN A 273 -7.62 -30.65 -19.50
N LEU A 274 -7.64 -31.88 -20.02
CA LEU A 274 -6.46 -32.61 -20.45
C LEU A 274 -6.17 -32.23 -21.91
N LEU A 275 -5.36 -31.19 -22.12
CA LEU A 275 -5.00 -30.77 -23.46
C LEU A 275 -4.09 -31.83 -24.09
N GLN A 276 -4.56 -32.41 -25.21
CA GLN A 276 -3.77 -33.35 -25.98
C GLN A 276 -2.71 -32.66 -26.82
N ASP A 277 -1.66 -33.39 -27.16
CA ASP A 277 -0.47 -32.99 -27.91
C ASP A 277 -0.77 -32.08 -29.09
N THR A 278 -0.14 -30.91 -29.10
CA THR A 278 0.29 -30.32 -30.38
C THR A 278 1.58 -31.05 -30.78
N GLU A 279 1.82 -31.31 -32.05
CA GLU A 279 2.96 -32.10 -32.60
C GLU A 279 4.37 -31.51 -32.26
N GLN A 280 4.48 -30.65 -31.26
CA GLN A 280 5.73 -30.06 -30.77
C GLN A 280 5.98 -30.50 -29.33
N ASP A 281 6.88 -31.49 -29.18
CA ASP A 281 7.48 -31.77 -27.88
C ASP A 281 8.09 -30.48 -27.31
N ILE A 282 7.54 -29.97 -26.23
CA ILE A 282 8.26 -29.01 -25.40
C ILE A 282 9.46 -29.79 -24.85
N GLU A 283 10.65 -29.60 -25.46
CA GLU A 283 11.89 -30.08 -24.84
C GLU A 283 11.92 -29.54 -23.42
N ALA A 284 11.71 -30.45 -22.49
CA ALA A 284 11.76 -30.15 -21.09
C ALA A 284 13.15 -29.63 -20.76
N ARG A 285 13.32 -28.35 -20.69
CA ARG A 285 14.53 -27.75 -20.13
C ARG A 285 14.46 -27.89 -18.61
N ASP A 286 15.60 -28.24 -18.01
CA ASP A 286 15.78 -28.00 -16.58
C ASP A 286 15.36 -26.56 -16.32
N ILE A 287 14.44 -26.37 -15.37
CA ILE A 287 14.03 -25.01 -14.97
C ILE A 287 15.34 -24.30 -14.61
N PRO A 288 15.73 -23.21 -15.32
CA PRO A 288 16.80 -22.39 -14.80
C PRO A 288 16.38 -22.09 -13.36
N LYS A 289 17.26 -22.30 -12.39
CA LYS A 289 16.99 -21.85 -11.02
C LYS A 289 16.69 -20.37 -11.13
N VAL A 290 15.42 -20.03 -11.20
CA VAL A 290 15.00 -18.62 -11.11
C VAL A 290 15.50 -18.20 -9.76
N SER A 291 16.45 -17.29 -9.75
CA SER A 291 17.04 -16.75 -8.53
C SER A 291 15.97 -15.88 -7.88
N ILE A 292 15.08 -16.52 -7.13
CA ILE A 292 14.16 -15.80 -6.25
C ILE A 292 15.03 -15.11 -5.20
N CYS A 293 14.96 -13.81 -5.16
CA CYS A 293 15.65 -13.03 -4.16
C CYS A 293 14.86 -13.10 -2.85
N SER A 294 15.45 -13.60 -1.79
CA SER A 294 14.81 -13.67 -0.49
C SER A 294 15.71 -13.16 0.62
N THR A 295 15.11 -12.61 1.66
CA THR A 295 15.80 -12.21 2.87
C THR A 295 14.92 -12.46 4.09
N ARG A 296 15.55 -12.50 5.27
CA ARG A 296 14.83 -12.61 6.54
C ARG A 296 14.66 -11.24 7.15
N ILE A 297 13.46 -10.99 7.65
CA ILE A 297 13.16 -9.79 8.42
C ILE A 297 12.70 -10.17 9.83
N GLU A 298 12.95 -9.29 10.78
CA GLU A 298 12.38 -9.29 12.12
C GLU A 298 11.36 -8.17 12.22
N LEU A 299 10.16 -8.50 12.68
CA LEU A 299 9.20 -7.54 13.20
C LEU A 299 9.15 -7.70 14.71
N SER A 300 9.27 -6.62 15.48
CA SER A 300 9.20 -6.65 16.93
C SER A 300 8.32 -5.54 17.48
N GLY A 301 7.60 -5.83 18.56
CA GLY A 301 6.69 -4.88 19.20
C GLY A 301 5.31 -5.48 19.46
N ASP A 302 4.29 -4.63 19.47
CA ASP A 302 2.90 -5.06 19.54
C ASP A 302 2.41 -5.48 18.15
N LEU A 303 2.68 -6.73 17.77
CA LEU A 303 2.42 -7.22 16.43
C LEU A 303 0.96 -7.63 16.19
N LEU A 304 0.26 -8.06 17.25
CA LEU A 304 -1.09 -8.60 17.17
C LEU A 304 -2.14 -7.50 17.31
N ASP A 305 -2.13 -6.77 18.42
CA ASP A 305 -3.17 -5.79 18.75
C ASP A 305 -3.06 -4.51 17.90
N SER A 306 -1.85 -4.11 17.50
CA SER A 306 -1.62 -2.97 16.61
C SER A 306 -1.92 -3.24 15.13
N GLY A 307 -2.13 -4.51 14.75
CA GLY A 307 -2.32 -4.93 13.37
C GLY A 307 -1.09 -4.74 12.47
N VAL A 308 0.09 -4.47 13.02
CA VAL A 308 1.34 -4.29 12.25
C VAL A 308 1.68 -5.56 11.48
N MET A 309 1.50 -6.74 12.09
CA MET A 309 1.75 -8.01 11.42
C MET A 309 0.89 -8.15 10.17
N ASN A 310 -0.43 -7.93 10.29
CA ASN A 310 -1.35 -8.03 9.15
C ASN A 310 -0.99 -7.04 8.06
N ARG A 311 -0.69 -5.77 8.41
CA ARG A 311 -0.25 -4.76 7.42
C ARG A 311 1.05 -5.14 6.73
N ALA A 312 1.99 -5.75 7.44
CA ALA A 312 3.25 -6.22 6.83
C ALA A 312 2.99 -7.35 5.84
N LEU A 313 2.16 -8.32 6.20
CA LEU A 313 1.79 -9.42 5.31
C LEU A 313 0.98 -8.93 4.10
N ASP A 314 0.02 -8.01 4.29
CA ASP A 314 -0.73 -7.36 3.22
C ASP A 314 0.21 -6.58 2.28
N THR A 315 1.20 -5.87 2.84
CA THR A 315 2.21 -5.13 2.05
C THR A 315 3.02 -6.07 1.16
N ILE A 316 3.40 -7.25 1.67
CA ILE A 316 4.14 -8.25 0.88
C ILE A 316 3.27 -8.78 -0.26
N ASP A 317 2.03 -9.14 0.03
CA ASP A 317 1.09 -9.63 -0.98
C ASP A 317 0.78 -8.55 -2.03
N ASP A 318 0.59 -7.29 -1.61
CA ASP A 318 0.33 -6.16 -2.49
C ASP A 318 1.49 -5.83 -3.43
N ALA A 319 2.71 -6.03 -2.98
CA ALA A 319 3.91 -5.89 -3.79
C ALA A 319 4.19 -7.11 -4.70
N GLY A 320 3.35 -8.15 -4.62
CA GLY A 320 3.53 -9.40 -5.40
C GLY A 320 4.68 -10.27 -4.91
N GLY A 321 5.12 -10.06 -3.68
CA GLY A 321 6.06 -10.91 -2.99
C GLY A 321 5.41 -12.14 -2.37
N SER A 322 6.21 -12.97 -1.73
CA SER A 322 5.73 -14.05 -0.87
C SER A 322 6.40 -13.98 0.50
N PHE A 323 5.79 -14.63 1.48
CA PHE A 323 6.35 -14.69 2.82
C PHE A 323 6.19 -16.07 3.46
N ARG A 324 7.10 -16.36 4.37
CA ARG A 324 6.99 -17.50 5.29
C ARG A 324 7.32 -17.03 6.70
N VAL A 325 6.38 -17.18 7.62
CA VAL A 325 6.65 -16.94 9.04
C VAL A 325 7.47 -18.11 9.56
N GLU A 326 8.77 -17.88 9.81
CA GLU A 326 9.69 -18.93 10.29
C GLU A 326 9.61 -19.12 11.80
N GLN A 327 9.41 -18.00 12.53
CA GLN A 327 9.28 -18.04 13.98
C GLN A 327 8.35 -16.89 14.43
N PHE A 328 7.48 -17.18 15.37
CA PHE A 328 6.66 -16.19 16.04
C PHE A 328 6.66 -16.44 17.55
N SER A 329 7.00 -15.41 18.32
CA SER A 329 6.94 -15.41 19.78
C SER A 329 6.03 -14.29 20.24
N ALA A 330 4.87 -14.63 20.78
CA ALA A 330 3.95 -13.65 21.35
C ALA A 330 4.45 -13.20 22.72
N GLY A 331 4.42 -11.89 22.98
CA GLY A 331 4.66 -11.36 24.32
C GLY A 331 3.54 -11.79 25.26
N LEU A 332 3.88 -12.50 26.32
CA LEU A 332 2.92 -13.03 27.31
C LEU A 332 2.34 -11.96 28.24
N ARG A 333 2.91 -10.76 28.26
CA ARG A 333 2.48 -9.61 29.06
C ARG A 333 2.47 -8.36 28.20
N HIS A 334 1.67 -7.37 28.57
CA HIS A 334 1.59 -6.09 27.86
C HIS A 334 2.93 -5.32 27.74
N ASP A 335 3.91 -5.63 28.56
CA ASP A 335 5.25 -5.03 28.58
C ASP A 335 6.29 -5.85 27.79
N GLN A 336 5.92 -7.02 27.27
CA GLN A 336 6.79 -7.86 26.48
C GLN A 336 6.46 -7.74 24.97
N PRO A 337 7.46 -7.39 24.13
CA PRO A 337 7.23 -7.33 22.69
C PRO A 337 7.01 -8.74 22.11
N SER A 338 6.09 -8.84 21.15
CA SER A 338 6.03 -9.98 20.26
C SER A 338 7.15 -9.87 19.22
N ILE A 339 7.72 -10.99 18.82
CA ILE A 339 8.78 -11.05 17.80
C ILE A 339 8.35 -12.03 16.72
N GLY A 340 8.39 -11.58 15.48
CA GLY A 340 8.14 -12.40 14.29
C GLY A 340 9.35 -12.40 13.35
N HIS A 341 9.88 -13.57 13.02
CA HIS A 341 10.86 -13.73 11.95
C HIS A 341 10.14 -14.21 10.70
N ILE A 342 10.26 -13.45 9.64
CA ILE A 342 9.57 -13.69 8.39
C ILE A 342 10.61 -13.73 7.27
N ARG A 343 10.59 -14.80 6.48
CA ARG A 343 11.29 -14.83 5.19
C ARG A 343 10.42 -14.15 4.17
N VAL A 344 10.96 -13.17 3.48
CA VAL A 344 10.30 -12.40 2.42
C VAL A 344 11.02 -12.70 1.12
N SER A 345 10.26 -12.97 0.06
CA SER A 345 10.80 -13.28 -1.27
C SER A 345 10.14 -12.41 -2.34
N ALA A 346 10.91 -12.06 -3.37
CA ALA A 346 10.43 -11.30 -4.52
C ALA A 346 11.07 -11.82 -5.82
N PRO A 347 10.47 -11.54 -7.01
CA PRO A 347 10.94 -12.06 -8.28
C PRO A 347 12.37 -11.66 -8.65
N ASP A 348 12.78 -10.48 -8.23
CA ASP A 348 14.10 -9.91 -8.51
C ASP A 348 14.57 -9.01 -7.35
N GLN A 349 15.83 -8.61 -7.38
CA GLN A 349 16.44 -7.81 -6.32
C GLN A 349 15.83 -6.40 -6.19
N ASN A 350 15.40 -5.79 -7.29
CA ASN A 350 14.78 -4.46 -7.24
C ASN A 350 13.41 -4.52 -6.56
N SER A 351 12.58 -5.48 -6.94
CA SER A 351 11.28 -5.75 -6.31
C SER A 351 11.44 -6.08 -4.83
N LEU A 352 12.48 -6.86 -4.46
CA LEU A 352 12.77 -7.16 -3.06
C LEU A 352 13.17 -5.90 -2.29
N ASN A 353 14.01 -5.04 -2.87
CA ASN A 353 14.45 -3.80 -2.25
C ASN A 353 13.28 -2.83 -2.03
N GLU A 354 12.41 -2.65 -3.02
CA GLU A 354 11.20 -1.82 -2.89
C GLU A 354 10.28 -2.35 -1.79
N LEU A 355 10.07 -3.65 -1.75
CA LEU A 355 9.27 -4.29 -0.72
C LEU A 355 9.88 -4.11 0.68
N LEU A 356 11.20 -4.30 0.82
CA LEU A 356 11.89 -4.10 2.09
C LEU A 356 11.81 -2.63 2.56
N ASN A 357 11.89 -1.65 1.67
CA ASN A 357 11.67 -0.24 2.01
C ASN A 357 10.27 -0.01 2.59
N GLN A 358 9.24 -0.60 2.01
CA GLN A 358 7.87 -0.49 2.53
C GLN A 358 7.74 -1.17 3.90
N LEU A 359 8.33 -2.34 4.08
CA LEU A 359 8.31 -3.08 5.34
C LEU A 359 9.09 -2.38 6.46
N GLN A 360 10.20 -1.69 6.13
CA GLN A 360 10.95 -0.89 7.08
C GLN A 360 10.11 0.25 7.69
N VAL A 361 9.21 0.85 6.92
CA VAL A 361 8.24 1.85 7.43
C VAL A 361 7.33 1.24 8.50
N LEU A 362 7.05 -0.06 8.41
CA LEU A 362 6.27 -0.82 9.40
C LEU A 362 7.11 -1.36 10.57
N GLY A 363 8.42 -1.08 10.59
CA GLY A 363 9.33 -1.47 11.65
C GLY A 363 10.10 -2.78 11.40
N ALA A 364 10.08 -3.30 10.18
CA ALA A 364 10.85 -4.49 9.84
C ALA A 364 12.36 -4.21 9.87
N LYS A 365 13.13 -5.16 10.44
CA LYS A 365 14.60 -5.17 10.42
C LYS A 365 15.07 -6.36 9.62
N THR A 366 16.02 -6.17 8.73
CA THR A 366 16.66 -7.29 8.00
C THR A 366 17.59 -8.06 8.92
N LEU A 367 17.45 -9.39 8.97
CA LEU A 367 18.27 -10.26 9.85
C LEU A 367 19.52 -10.82 9.16
N GLU A 368 19.52 -10.89 7.85
CA GLU A 368 20.68 -11.36 7.09
C GLU A 368 21.65 -10.20 6.97
N VAL A 369 22.63 -10.18 7.86
CA VAL A 369 23.61 -9.13 7.98
C VAL A 369 25.00 -9.65 7.70
N SER A 370 25.73 -8.80 7.09
CA SER A 370 27.16 -8.61 7.03
C SER A 370 27.70 -8.55 5.61
N ARG A 371 27.06 -7.73 4.81
CA ARG A 371 27.73 -7.19 3.62
C ARG A 371 27.84 -5.69 3.81
N ASN A 372 29.00 -5.13 3.46
CA ASN A 372 29.14 -3.67 3.37
C ASN A 372 28.08 -3.09 2.44
N ALA A 373 27.66 -1.87 2.69
CA ALA A 373 26.79 -1.13 1.79
C ALA A 373 27.39 -1.09 0.38
N HIS A 374 26.55 -1.33 -0.61
CA HIS A 374 26.95 -1.21 -2.00
C HIS A 374 27.01 0.26 -2.38
N LEU A 375 28.21 0.76 -2.65
CA LEU A 375 28.46 2.17 -2.98
C LEU A 375 28.68 2.34 -4.47
N VAL A 376 27.90 3.21 -5.12
CA VAL A 376 27.99 3.53 -6.54
C VAL A 376 28.18 5.03 -6.72
N ALA A 377 29.13 5.43 -7.56
CA ALA A 377 29.38 6.84 -7.83
C ALA A 377 28.20 7.48 -8.58
N ALA A 378 27.79 8.67 -8.15
CA ALA A 378 26.79 9.47 -8.85
C ALA A 378 27.23 9.75 -10.30
N PRO A 379 26.42 9.47 -11.32
CA PRO A 379 26.82 9.56 -12.72
C PRO A 379 26.98 11.01 -13.21
N ALA A 380 26.24 11.94 -12.61
CA ALA A 380 26.29 13.37 -12.92
C ALA A 380 25.76 14.18 -11.72
N ASP A 381 25.97 15.50 -11.78
CA ASP A 381 25.41 16.41 -10.79
C ASP A 381 23.89 16.32 -10.75
N GLY A 382 23.34 16.18 -9.57
CA GLY A 382 21.88 16.06 -9.33
C GLY A 382 21.26 14.73 -9.76
N ILE A 383 22.03 13.72 -10.17
CA ILE A 383 21.55 12.42 -10.63
C ILE A 383 22.12 11.31 -9.75
N ALA A 384 21.24 10.54 -9.12
CA ALA A 384 21.62 9.35 -8.36
C ALA A 384 21.70 8.10 -9.27
N PRO A 385 22.48 7.06 -8.90
CA PRO A 385 22.39 5.75 -9.54
C PRO A 385 20.98 5.18 -9.46
N GLU A 386 20.53 4.43 -10.45
CA GLU A 386 19.13 3.94 -10.54
C GLU A 386 18.72 3.09 -9.34
N THR A 387 19.65 2.35 -8.75
CA THR A 387 19.42 1.45 -7.61
C THR A 387 19.69 2.11 -6.24
N PHE A 388 19.69 3.44 -6.16
CA PHE A 388 19.98 4.14 -4.91
C PHE A 388 19.01 3.75 -3.78
N TYR A 389 19.50 3.74 -2.54
CA TYR A 389 18.66 3.56 -1.36
C TYR A 389 17.91 4.86 -1.05
N SER A 390 16.58 4.80 -1.04
CA SER A 390 15.74 5.92 -0.61
C SER A 390 15.53 5.87 0.90
N THR A 391 15.83 6.98 1.58
CA THR A 391 15.77 7.04 3.05
C THR A 391 14.36 7.14 3.59
N THR A 392 14.17 6.62 4.81
CA THR A 392 12.98 6.82 5.62
C THR A 392 13.20 7.93 6.65
N ILE A 393 12.19 8.22 7.47
CA ILE A 393 12.31 9.17 8.59
C ILE A 393 13.13 8.60 9.77
N TYR A 394 13.39 7.28 9.79
CA TYR A 394 14.01 6.61 10.92
C TYR A 394 15.54 6.71 10.91
N PRO A 395 16.19 6.78 12.10
CA PRO A 395 17.63 6.76 12.20
C PRO A 395 18.22 5.57 11.45
N THR A 396 19.15 5.86 10.56
CA THR A 396 19.78 4.89 9.66
C THR A 396 21.27 4.80 9.95
N GLU A 397 21.82 3.61 9.85
CA GLU A 397 23.26 3.33 9.88
C GLU A 397 23.62 2.55 8.62
N VAL A 398 24.82 2.80 8.07
CA VAL A 398 25.34 2.08 6.92
C VAL A 398 26.66 1.40 7.29
N GLN A 399 26.85 0.18 6.84
CA GLN A 399 28.09 -0.56 7.07
C GLN A 399 29.08 -0.32 5.94
N VAL A 400 30.25 0.22 6.26
CA VAL A 400 31.31 0.51 5.31
C VAL A 400 32.62 -0.06 5.84
N GLU A 401 33.30 -0.90 5.04
CA GLU A 401 34.53 -1.61 5.46
C GLU A 401 34.40 -2.34 6.80
N GLY A 402 33.20 -2.87 7.11
CA GLY A 402 32.91 -3.59 8.36
C GLY A 402 32.51 -2.70 9.54
N GLU A 403 32.57 -1.38 9.43
CA GLU A 403 32.17 -0.44 10.46
C GLU A 403 30.76 0.13 10.22
N TRP A 404 29.96 0.24 11.29
CA TRP A 404 28.66 0.89 11.22
C TRP A 404 28.77 2.39 11.40
N VAL A 405 28.39 3.14 10.37
CA VAL A 405 28.44 4.60 10.30
C VAL A 405 27.02 5.15 10.42
N LYS A 406 26.78 6.01 11.41
CA LYS A 406 25.49 6.70 11.56
C LYS A 406 25.27 7.71 10.45
N VAL A 407 24.07 7.69 9.86
CA VAL A 407 23.69 8.67 8.85
C VAL A 407 23.23 9.96 9.53
N SER A 408 23.85 11.06 9.16
CA SER A 408 23.50 12.40 9.64
C SER A 408 22.46 13.08 8.72
N GLY A 409 21.70 14.04 9.27
CA GLY A 409 20.71 14.79 8.51
C GLY A 409 19.51 13.96 8.06
N GLN A 410 19.09 12.99 8.89
CA GLN A 410 18.01 12.07 8.57
C GLN A 410 16.74 12.80 8.14
N ARG A 411 16.20 12.39 7.00
CA ARG A 411 14.94 12.83 6.42
C ARG A 411 14.43 11.81 5.41
N MET A 412 13.16 11.89 5.05
CA MET A 412 12.53 10.99 4.09
C MET A 412 12.84 11.35 2.63
N ASP A 413 12.85 10.34 1.75
CA ASP A 413 12.91 10.46 0.30
C ASP A 413 14.18 11.18 -0.22
N VAL A 414 15.33 10.86 0.35
CA VAL A 414 16.63 11.34 -0.12
C VAL A 414 17.64 10.20 -0.25
N VAL A 415 18.80 10.48 -0.80
CA VAL A 415 19.91 9.52 -0.94
C VAL A 415 20.87 9.61 0.25
N ILE A 416 21.62 8.55 0.49
CA ILE A 416 22.73 8.55 1.45
C ILE A 416 24.04 8.65 0.67
N VAL A 417 24.83 9.69 0.96
CA VAL A 417 26.18 9.84 0.47
C VAL A 417 27.16 9.44 1.55
N VAL A 418 28.16 8.64 1.18
CA VAL A 418 29.23 8.17 2.05
C VAL A 418 30.55 8.74 1.57
N GLU A 419 31.32 9.33 2.48
CA GLU A 419 32.61 9.91 2.18
C GLU A 419 33.63 9.60 3.29
N LYS A 420 34.90 9.55 2.94
CA LYS A 420 36.00 9.35 3.89
C LYS A 420 36.72 10.67 4.14
N THR A 421 36.55 11.24 5.32
CA THR A 421 37.19 12.51 5.69
C THR A 421 38.14 12.27 6.86
N ASN A 422 39.41 12.67 6.72
CA ASN A 422 40.46 12.47 7.73
C ASN A 422 40.60 11.00 8.21
N GLY A 423 40.37 10.04 7.31
CA GLY A 423 40.49 8.63 7.60
C GLY A 423 39.26 7.99 8.24
N GLN A 424 38.22 8.78 8.59
CA GLN A 424 36.94 8.28 9.13
C GLN A 424 35.85 8.31 8.07
N TRP A 425 34.98 7.29 8.11
CA TRP A 425 33.81 7.23 7.30
C TRP A 425 32.70 8.11 7.86
N ASN A 426 32.07 8.89 6.99
CA ASN A 426 30.92 9.72 7.27
C ASN A 426 29.79 9.37 6.29
N ALA A 427 28.56 9.34 6.79
CA ALA A 427 27.38 9.14 5.99
C ALA A 427 26.36 10.26 6.27
N ARG A 428 25.76 10.80 5.21
CA ARG A 428 24.78 11.89 5.33
C ARG A 428 23.64 11.73 4.34
N CYS A 429 22.47 12.11 4.76
CA CYS A 429 21.33 12.31 3.86
C CYS A 429 21.55 13.51 2.96
N THR A 430 21.35 13.33 1.66
CA THR A 430 21.58 14.35 0.64
C THR A 430 20.40 14.39 -0.32
N LEU A 431 19.88 15.59 -0.59
CA LEU A 431 18.89 15.79 -1.65
C LEU A 431 19.54 15.49 -3.01
N MET A 432 18.80 14.82 -3.91
CA MET A 432 19.34 14.48 -5.24
C MET A 432 19.96 15.71 -5.95
N ARG A 433 19.27 16.86 -5.91
CA ARG A 433 19.77 18.12 -6.52
C ARG A 433 21.11 18.61 -5.98
N ASN A 434 21.54 18.12 -4.82
CA ASN A 434 22.79 18.49 -4.16
C ASN A 434 23.89 17.43 -4.35
N LEU A 435 23.61 16.38 -5.13
CA LEU A 435 24.63 15.42 -5.51
C LEU A 435 25.63 16.05 -6.48
N ASN A 436 26.91 15.77 -6.29
CA ASN A 436 27.94 16.04 -7.26
C ASN A 436 28.31 14.75 -7.98
N LYS A 437 28.74 14.88 -9.23
CA LYS A 437 29.28 13.76 -9.99
C LYS A 437 30.41 13.09 -9.21
N GLY A 438 30.31 11.79 -8.99
CA GLY A 438 31.33 11.02 -8.28
C GLY A 438 31.06 10.84 -6.79
N ASP A 439 30.05 11.50 -6.21
CA ASP A 439 29.62 11.21 -4.82
C ASP A 439 29.26 9.73 -4.67
N MET A 440 29.78 9.09 -3.64
CA MET A 440 29.52 7.67 -3.40
C MET A 440 28.16 7.50 -2.73
N VAL A 441 27.21 6.98 -3.48
CA VAL A 441 25.80 6.82 -3.07
C VAL A 441 25.55 5.38 -2.65
N VAL A 442 24.84 5.19 -1.54
CA VAL A 442 24.38 3.87 -1.07
C VAL A 442 23.31 3.35 -2.01
N CYS A 443 23.51 2.15 -2.52
CA CYS A 443 22.61 1.45 -3.45
C CYS A 443 22.16 0.11 -2.88
N GLY A 444 20.89 -0.23 -3.11
CA GLY A 444 20.27 -1.43 -2.52
C GLY A 444 20.13 -1.32 -1.00
N VAL A 445 19.84 -2.43 -0.35
CA VAL A 445 19.60 -2.52 1.11
C VAL A 445 20.74 -3.20 1.88
N ASP A 446 21.69 -3.80 1.19
CA ASP A 446 22.83 -4.45 1.82
C ASP A 446 23.63 -3.44 2.63
N GLY A 447 23.97 -3.79 3.87
CA GLY A 447 24.74 -2.92 4.76
C GLY A 447 23.98 -1.68 5.22
N VAL A 448 22.65 -1.63 5.10
CA VAL A 448 21.80 -0.57 5.63
C VAL A 448 21.00 -1.11 6.83
N SER A 449 21.07 -0.42 7.95
CA SER A 449 20.31 -0.74 9.17
C SER A 449 19.45 0.47 9.57
N VAL A 450 18.15 0.23 9.72
CA VAL A 450 17.19 1.26 10.15
C VAL A 450 16.73 0.96 11.57
N ARG A 451 16.87 1.91 12.47
CA ARG A 451 16.41 1.79 13.86
C ARG A 451 15.05 2.42 14.01
N THR A 452 14.02 1.60 14.08
CA THR A 452 12.70 2.07 14.50
C THR A 452 12.68 2.29 16.00
N PRO A 453 12.16 3.43 16.50
CA PRO A 453 12.02 3.64 17.95
C PRO A 453 11.15 2.54 18.56
N GLU A 454 11.54 2.03 19.71
CA GLU A 454 10.65 1.20 20.51
C GLU A 454 9.42 2.03 20.88
N ARG A 455 8.23 1.57 20.48
CA ARG A 455 6.98 2.24 20.83
C ARG A 455 6.85 2.24 22.35
N ASN A 456 6.88 3.41 22.97
CA ASN A 456 6.51 3.56 24.36
C ASN A 456 5.01 3.24 24.51
N ARG A 457 4.69 2.08 25.06
CA ARG A 457 3.33 1.58 25.34
C ARG A 457 2.56 2.39 26.42
N SER A 458 2.97 3.59 26.72
CA SER A 458 2.33 4.44 27.73
C SER A 458 1.16 5.28 27.23
N GLY A 459 0.42 4.78 26.24
CA GLY A 459 -0.79 5.44 25.76
C GLY A 459 -1.91 4.43 25.51
N ASP A 460 -2.90 4.37 26.38
CA ASP A 460 -4.13 3.54 26.28
C ASP A 460 -5.05 3.86 25.08
N PHE A 461 -4.55 4.45 23.98
CA PHE A 461 -5.37 5.06 22.93
C PHE A 461 -4.90 4.88 21.49
N GLU A 462 -4.08 3.87 21.17
CA GLU A 462 -3.59 3.69 19.79
C GLU A 462 -4.64 3.28 18.74
N PHE A 463 -5.76 2.66 19.14
CA PHE A 463 -6.82 2.30 18.18
C PHE A 463 -7.62 3.50 17.66
N MET A 464 -7.30 4.72 18.09
CA MET A 464 -7.97 5.95 17.68
C MET A 464 -7.22 6.76 16.61
N ALA A 465 -6.07 6.31 16.15
CA ALA A 465 -5.27 7.02 15.14
C ALA A 465 -5.83 6.93 13.71
N ALA A 466 -6.83 6.08 13.44
CA ALA A 466 -7.42 5.88 12.13
C ALA A 466 -8.89 6.38 11.98
N GLY A 467 -9.42 7.13 12.95
CA GLY A 467 -10.83 7.55 12.92
C GLY A 467 -10.99 9.07 13.00
N VAL A 468 -11.73 9.67 12.08
CA VAL A 468 -12.28 11.02 12.16
C VAL A 468 -13.01 11.18 13.50
N SER A 469 -12.52 12.07 14.37
CA SER A 469 -12.97 12.17 15.76
C SER A 469 -14.12 13.15 15.91
N SER A 470 -15.13 12.78 16.70
CA SER A 470 -16.22 13.66 17.13
C SER A 470 -15.74 14.71 18.16
N GLU A 471 -16.48 15.84 18.30
CA GLU A 471 -16.12 17.00 19.14
C GLU A 471 -15.68 16.67 20.57
N ARG A 472 -16.27 15.68 21.25
CA ARG A 472 -15.88 15.23 22.61
C ARG A 472 -14.46 14.66 22.67
N ARG A 473 -13.92 14.22 21.55
CA ARG A 473 -12.54 13.71 21.47
C ARG A 473 -11.52 14.83 21.33
N VAL A 474 -11.87 15.96 20.68
CA VAL A 474 -10.95 17.09 20.48
C VAL A 474 -10.53 17.67 21.82
N GLU A 475 -11.45 17.91 22.76
CA GLU A 475 -11.13 18.43 24.10
C GLU A 475 -10.12 17.56 24.86
N ARG A 476 -10.27 16.25 24.78
CA ARG A 476 -9.35 15.31 25.43
C ARG A 476 -7.96 15.34 24.79
N ILE A 477 -7.89 15.34 23.45
CA ILE A 477 -6.62 15.44 22.73
C ILE A 477 -5.92 16.76 23.08
N VAL A 478 -6.65 17.87 23.17
CA VAL A 478 -6.09 19.17 23.57
C VAL A 478 -5.56 19.14 25.01
N GLU A 479 -6.20 18.40 25.90
CA GLU A 479 -5.73 18.26 27.29
C GLU A 479 -4.42 17.46 27.37
N GLU A 480 -4.33 16.34 26.67
CA GLU A 480 -3.12 15.53 26.53
C GLU A 480 -1.99 16.33 25.90
N LEU A 481 -2.27 17.04 24.80
CA LEU A 481 -1.33 17.90 24.12
C LEU A 481 -0.81 19.03 25.02
N ALA A 482 -1.70 19.69 25.77
CA ALA A 482 -1.31 20.73 26.71
C ALA A 482 -0.38 20.21 27.82
N TRP A 483 -0.64 19.00 28.32
CA TRP A 483 0.23 18.35 29.29
C TRP A 483 1.62 18.05 28.69
N GLU A 484 1.67 17.52 27.49
CA GLU A 484 2.91 17.23 26.78
C GLU A 484 3.72 18.49 26.47
N MET A 485 3.07 19.55 25.98
CA MET A 485 3.72 20.86 25.76
C MET A 485 4.32 21.45 27.02
N ARG A 486 3.64 21.31 28.18
CA ARG A 486 4.21 21.75 29.48
C ARG A 486 5.48 20.98 29.83
N ARG A 487 5.50 19.65 29.59
CA ARG A 487 6.68 18.82 29.86
C ARG A 487 7.85 19.19 28.95
N ILE A 488 7.58 19.40 27.63
CA ILE A 488 8.62 19.82 26.69
C ILE A 488 9.20 21.16 27.13
N ARG A 489 8.35 22.15 27.42
CA ARG A 489 8.80 23.46 27.90
C ARG A 489 9.59 23.38 29.23
N ALA A 490 9.13 22.59 30.16
CA ALA A 490 9.76 22.45 31.49
C ALA A 490 11.21 21.91 31.42
N ARG A 491 11.51 21.08 30.41
CA ARG A 491 12.87 20.56 30.17
C ARG A 491 13.69 21.37 29.15
N GLY A 492 13.15 22.52 28.69
CA GLY A 492 13.83 23.37 27.71
C GLY A 492 13.79 22.82 26.28
N GLY A 493 12.88 21.90 25.99
CA GLY A 493 12.69 21.32 24.66
C GLY A 493 12.07 22.32 23.67
N LYS A 494 12.27 22.06 22.38
CA LYS A 494 11.83 22.95 21.29
C LYS A 494 10.48 22.51 20.70
N ILE A 495 9.56 23.47 20.60
CA ILE A 495 8.25 23.31 19.94
C ILE A 495 8.22 24.26 18.73
N ALA A 496 7.99 23.70 17.53
CA ALA A 496 7.81 24.49 16.32
C ALA A 496 6.32 24.52 15.91
N MET A 497 5.92 25.60 15.26
CA MET A 497 4.58 25.72 14.69
C MET A 497 4.66 26.05 13.21
N VAL A 498 3.83 25.37 12.42
CA VAL A 498 3.59 25.67 11.00
C VAL A 498 2.19 26.24 10.89
N ALA A 499 2.05 27.47 10.47
CA ALA A 499 0.75 28.15 10.49
C ALA A 499 0.39 28.79 9.15
N GLY A 500 -0.88 28.67 8.78
CA GLY A 500 -1.47 29.29 7.59
C GLY A 500 -2.30 30.52 7.94
N PRO A 501 -2.71 31.34 6.95
CA PRO A 501 -3.47 32.58 7.15
C PRO A 501 -4.86 32.33 7.76
N VAL A 502 -5.40 31.14 7.69
CA VAL A 502 -6.68 30.75 8.30
C VAL A 502 -6.66 30.98 9.82
N VAL A 503 -5.50 30.89 10.47
CA VAL A 503 -5.34 31.23 11.89
C VAL A 503 -5.83 32.65 12.19
N ILE A 504 -5.60 33.60 11.27
CA ILE A 504 -6.07 34.99 11.44
C ILE A 504 -7.59 35.09 11.18
N HIS A 505 -8.06 34.45 10.11
CA HIS A 505 -9.47 34.54 9.68
C HIS A 505 -10.44 33.89 10.67
N THR A 506 -9.99 32.88 11.45
CA THR A 506 -10.80 32.19 12.47
C THR A 506 -10.69 32.84 13.85
N GLY A 507 -9.99 33.97 13.98
CA GLY A 507 -9.79 34.66 15.27
C GLY A 507 -8.69 34.01 16.14
N GLY A 508 -7.93 33.07 15.62
CA GLY A 508 -6.85 32.38 16.36
C GLY A 508 -5.61 33.21 16.66
N SER A 509 -5.50 34.44 16.06
CA SER A 509 -4.32 35.31 16.22
C SER A 509 -4.00 35.62 17.67
N GLU A 510 -4.99 36.05 18.48
CA GLU A 510 -4.77 36.36 19.89
C GLU A 510 -4.38 35.16 20.73
N HIS A 511 -4.89 33.96 20.38
CA HIS A 511 -4.58 32.71 21.08
C HIS A 511 -3.16 32.25 20.77
N LEU A 512 -2.74 32.30 19.52
CA LEU A 512 -1.38 31.98 19.12
C LEU A 512 -0.37 32.99 19.72
N THR A 513 -0.71 34.28 19.71
CA THR A 513 0.08 35.35 20.35
C THR A 513 0.28 35.06 21.86
N ALA A 514 -0.77 34.63 22.54
CA ALA A 514 -0.69 34.28 23.97
C ALA A 514 0.24 33.06 24.21
N LEU A 515 0.20 32.04 23.36
CA LEU A 515 1.09 30.89 23.42
C LEU A 515 2.55 31.26 23.18
N ILE A 516 2.81 32.17 22.22
CA ILE A 516 4.16 32.71 21.95
C ILE A 516 4.67 33.45 23.19
N ASN A 517 3.88 34.38 23.73
CA ASN A 517 4.24 35.16 24.94
C ASN A 517 4.46 34.28 26.17
N ALA A 518 3.75 33.17 26.25
CA ALA A 518 3.93 32.17 27.32
C ALA A 518 5.11 31.21 27.08
N GLY A 519 5.87 31.35 25.98
CA GLY A 519 7.07 30.55 25.69
C GLY A 519 6.80 29.10 25.26
N TYR A 520 5.65 28.84 24.63
CA TYR A 520 5.31 27.54 24.07
C TYR A 520 5.65 27.40 22.58
N VAL A 521 6.19 28.46 21.96
CA VAL A 521 6.58 28.47 20.54
C VAL A 521 8.04 28.93 20.45
N ASN A 522 8.89 28.08 19.87
CA ASN A 522 10.31 28.38 19.69
C ASN A 522 10.65 28.70 18.24
N ALA A 523 9.86 28.19 17.29
CA ALA A 523 9.98 28.50 15.86
C ALA A 523 8.60 28.57 15.21
N LEU A 524 8.42 29.54 14.30
CA LEU A 524 7.21 29.72 13.48
C LEU A 524 7.57 29.62 12.00
N LEU A 525 7.00 28.65 11.29
CA LEU A 525 7.16 28.44 9.88
C LEU A 525 5.86 28.79 9.16
N THR A 526 5.93 29.65 8.15
CA THR A 526 4.74 30.12 7.46
C THR A 526 5.08 30.64 6.06
N GLY A 527 4.08 30.93 5.25
CA GLY A 527 4.24 31.71 4.03
C GLY A 527 4.18 33.22 4.26
N ASN A 528 4.27 33.98 3.21
CA ASN A 528 4.11 35.45 3.26
C ASN A 528 2.72 35.91 3.75
N ALA A 529 1.68 35.11 3.48
CA ALA A 529 0.30 35.52 3.72
C ALA A 529 -0.05 35.69 5.22
N LEU A 530 0.34 34.75 6.10
CA LEU A 530 0.00 34.86 7.52
C LEU A 530 0.56 36.14 8.15
N PRO A 531 1.86 36.48 8.02
CA PRO A 531 2.41 37.73 8.55
C PRO A 531 1.72 38.99 8.02
N VAL A 532 1.40 39.02 6.73
CA VAL A 532 0.72 40.20 6.14
C VAL A 532 -0.67 40.35 6.75
N HIS A 533 -1.46 39.27 6.87
CA HIS A 533 -2.80 39.32 7.46
C HIS A 533 -2.76 39.64 8.95
N ASP A 534 -1.80 39.13 9.71
CA ASP A 534 -1.59 39.45 11.11
C ASP A 534 -1.30 40.93 11.32
N MET A 535 -0.39 41.50 10.52
CA MET A 535 -0.02 42.91 10.62
C MET A 535 -1.12 43.83 10.02
N GLU A 536 -1.84 43.42 8.98
CA GLU A 536 -3.02 44.13 8.46
C GLU A 536 -4.09 44.26 9.55
N PHE A 537 -4.36 43.14 10.25
CA PHE A 537 -5.33 43.15 11.32
C PHE A 537 -4.91 44.08 12.47
N ASN A 538 -3.62 44.09 12.82
CA ASN A 538 -3.10 45.00 13.83
C ASN A 538 -3.15 46.46 13.42
N LEU A 539 -2.84 46.77 12.16
CA LEU A 539 -2.76 48.15 11.63
C LEU A 539 -4.11 48.78 11.27
N PHE A 540 -5.04 47.95 10.78
CA PHE A 540 -6.29 48.43 10.18
C PHE A 540 -7.57 47.76 10.73
N GLY A 541 -7.44 46.76 11.57
CA GLY A 541 -8.57 45.95 12.08
C GLY A 541 -9.21 45.06 11.03
N THR A 542 -8.58 44.89 9.87
CA THR A 542 -9.09 44.09 8.73
C THR A 542 -8.14 42.96 8.35
N SER A 543 -8.69 41.97 7.67
CA SER A 543 -7.90 40.97 6.94
C SER A 543 -8.50 40.83 5.54
N LEU A 544 -7.68 41.01 4.50
CA LEU A 544 -8.14 41.17 3.10
C LEU A 544 -9.21 42.24 2.95
N GLY A 545 -9.15 43.32 3.73
CA GLY A 545 -10.09 44.41 3.69
C GLY A 545 -11.47 44.11 4.31
N VAL A 546 -11.60 42.97 5.00
CA VAL A 546 -12.80 42.61 5.75
C VAL A 546 -12.58 42.86 7.24
N ASP A 547 -13.50 43.60 7.88
CA ASP A 547 -13.53 43.72 9.34
C ASP A 547 -13.86 42.34 9.95
N LEU A 548 -12.91 41.71 10.62
CA LEU A 548 -13.07 40.35 11.17
C LEU A 548 -14.11 40.29 12.31
N LYS A 549 -14.39 41.42 12.99
CA LYS A 549 -15.41 41.47 14.06
C LYS A 549 -16.82 41.55 13.52
N ARG A 550 -16.99 42.27 12.40
CA ARG A 550 -18.30 42.52 11.80
C ARG A 550 -18.61 41.64 10.60
N GLY A 551 -17.58 40.96 10.02
CA GLY A 551 -17.71 40.10 8.84
C GLY A 551 -18.08 40.85 7.56
N VAL A 552 -17.85 42.18 7.50
CA VAL A 552 -18.20 43.03 6.34
C VAL A 552 -16.98 43.70 5.75
N GLY A 553 -16.95 43.85 4.44
CA GLY A 553 -15.90 44.59 3.75
C GLY A 553 -15.96 46.09 4.15
N VAL A 554 -14.78 46.68 4.40
CA VAL A 554 -14.70 48.14 4.69
C VAL A 554 -14.42 48.93 3.42
N PRO A 555 -14.87 50.17 3.31
CA PRO A 555 -14.58 51.04 2.16
C PRO A 555 -13.06 51.12 1.93
N HIS A 556 -12.62 50.89 0.68
CA HIS A 556 -11.19 50.83 0.29
C HIS A 556 -10.35 49.75 0.98
N GLY A 557 -10.97 48.77 1.67
CA GLY A 557 -10.29 47.71 2.42
C GLY A 557 -9.34 46.85 1.56
N HIS A 558 -9.63 46.69 0.27
CA HIS A 558 -8.76 46.01 -0.67
C HIS A 558 -7.32 46.56 -0.74
N GLN A 559 -7.10 47.82 -0.30
CA GLN A 559 -5.77 48.44 -0.25
C GLN A 559 -5.02 48.14 1.04
N HIS A 560 -5.68 47.66 2.10
CA HIS A 560 -5.07 47.51 3.42
C HIS A 560 -3.95 46.47 3.39
N HIS A 561 -4.11 45.39 2.66
CA HIS A 561 -3.10 44.35 2.46
C HIS A 561 -1.82 44.94 1.84
N LEU A 562 -1.93 45.64 0.73
CA LEU A 562 -0.78 46.27 0.06
C LEU A 562 -0.16 47.39 0.90
N ARG A 563 -0.99 48.19 1.62
CA ARG A 563 -0.49 49.22 2.53
C ARG A 563 0.29 48.64 3.71
N THR A 564 -0.11 47.47 4.20
CA THR A 564 0.65 46.76 5.24
C THR A 564 2.03 46.36 4.72
N ILE A 565 2.07 45.70 3.56
CA ILE A 565 3.32 45.33 2.91
C ILE A 565 4.21 46.56 2.73
N ASN A 566 3.68 47.61 2.15
CA ASN A 566 4.42 48.84 1.87
C ASN A 566 5.03 49.47 3.14
N ARG A 567 4.29 49.49 4.27
CA ARG A 567 4.80 50.02 5.54
C ARG A 567 5.93 49.19 6.10
N VAL A 568 5.84 47.85 6.01
CA VAL A 568 6.90 46.97 6.46
C VAL A 568 8.11 47.04 5.55
N CYS A 569 7.93 47.14 4.23
CA CYS A 569 9.00 47.34 3.27
C CYS A 569 9.72 48.68 3.53
N ALA A 570 8.98 49.76 3.85
CA ALA A 570 9.56 51.04 4.21
C ALA A 570 10.39 50.99 5.50
N ALA A 571 10.04 50.15 6.44
CA ALA A 571 10.82 49.89 7.64
C ALA A 571 12.06 49.01 7.42
N GLY A 572 12.08 48.24 6.31
CA GLY A 572 13.19 47.37 5.89
C GLY A 572 13.08 45.90 6.32
N SER A 573 12.35 45.60 7.39
CA SER A 573 12.06 44.25 7.85
C SER A 573 10.91 44.22 8.85
N ILE A 574 10.33 43.04 9.14
CA ILE A 574 9.33 42.88 10.19
C ILE A 574 9.91 43.31 11.55
N ARG A 575 11.15 42.87 11.86
CA ARG A 575 11.84 43.29 13.10
C ARG A 575 11.98 44.80 13.21
N ALA A 576 12.44 45.45 12.17
CA ALA A 576 12.57 46.91 12.13
C ALA A 576 11.23 47.62 12.26
N ALA A 577 10.17 47.10 11.65
CA ALA A 577 8.82 47.62 11.78
C ALA A 577 8.29 47.55 13.22
N VAL A 578 8.61 46.51 13.95
CA VAL A 578 8.30 46.37 15.39
C VAL A 578 9.13 47.31 16.25
N GLU A 579 10.43 47.42 16.00
CA GLU A 579 11.35 48.30 16.73
C GLU A 579 11.00 49.80 16.51
N GLN A 580 10.58 50.18 15.32
CA GLN A 580 10.11 51.54 14.97
C GLN A 580 8.68 51.84 15.44
N GLY A 581 7.99 50.85 16.04
CA GLY A 581 6.61 51.04 16.52
C GLY A 581 5.55 51.09 15.41
N VAL A 582 5.91 50.67 14.18
CA VAL A 582 4.94 50.55 13.08
C VAL A 582 3.98 49.37 13.35
N VAL A 583 4.52 48.25 13.84
CA VAL A 583 3.75 47.05 14.27
C VAL A 583 3.84 46.95 15.79
N THR A 584 2.67 47.02 16.45
CA THR A 584 2.58 47.11 17.91
C THR A 584 1.87 45.95 18.59
N GLY A 585 1.42 44.95 17.81
CA GLY A 585 0.71 43.79 18.31
C GLY A 585 0.67 42.65 17.27
N GLY A 586 0.02 41.55 17.65
CA GLY A 586 -0.15 40.38 16.80
C GLY A 586 0.95 39.35 16.94
N ILE A 587 0.86 38.34 16.09
CA ILE A 587 1.76 37.15 16.09
C ILE A 587 3.19 37.56 15.78
N MET A 588 3.41 38.37 14.74
CA MET A 588 4.76 38.76 14.33
C MET A 588 5.42 39.69 15.35
N TYR A 589 4.66 40.58 15.96
CA TYR A 589 5.11 41.39 17.09
C TYR A 589 5.59 40.51 18.26
N ALA A 590 4.79 39.50 18.63
CA ALA A 590 5.13 38.58 19.71
C ALA A 590 6.39 37.74 19.37
N CYS A 591 6.53 37.28 18.13
CA CYS A 591 7.73 36.57 17.69
C CYS A 591 9.00 37.43 17.87
N VAL A 592 8.95 38.68 17.42
CA VAL A 592 10.11 39.62 17.54
C VAL A 592 10.41 39.90 19.01
N LYS A 593 9.41 40.19 19.84
CA LYS A 593 9.60 40.54 21.27
C LYS A 593 10.12 39.36 22.12
N ASN A 594 9.75 38.14 21.76
CA ASN A 594 10.16 36.92 22.49
C ASN A 594 11.36 36.21 21.83
N ASN A 595 11.97 36.81 20.81
CA ASN A 595 13.06 36.20 20.02
C ASN A 595 12.74 34.80 19.48
N VAL A 596 11.47 34.59 19.06
CA VAL A 596 11.05 33.40 18.37
C VAL A 596 11.57 33.43 16.95
N GLU A 597 12.24 32.37 16.51
CA GLU A 597 12.68 32.19 15.13
C GLU A 597 11.46 32.11 14.20
N TYR A 598 11.45 32.86 13.12
CA TYR A 598 10.41 32.73 12.10
C TYR A 598 11.01 32.62 10.69
N VAL A 599 10.39 31.78 9.88
CA VAL A 599 10.79 31.59 8.47
C VAL A 599 9.56 31.77 7.60
N LEU A 600 9.66 32.70 6.63
CA LEU A 600 8.63 33.00 5.66
C LEU A 600 9.03 32.43 4.30
N ALA A 601 8.32 31.42 3.81
CA ALA A 601 8.53 30.85 2.48
C ALA A 601 7.62 31.55 1.46
N GLY A 602 8.20 32.05 0.37
CA GLY A 602 7.47 32.67 -0.73
C GLY A 602 6.68 31.67 -1.57
N SER A 603 5.80 32.21 -2.40
CA SER A 603 5.03 31.43 -3.36
C SER A 603 4.76 32.22 -4.64
N ILE A 604 4.32 31.54 -5.71
CA ILE A 604 3.90 32.20 -6.97
C ILE A 604 2.67 33.11 -6.82
N ARG A 605 2.03 33.15 -5.63
CA ARG A 605 0.87 34.01 -5.33
C ARG A 605 1.25 35.33 -4.69
N ASP A 606 2.52 35.55 -4.37
CA ASP A 606 2.98 36.70 -3.61
C ASP A 606 3.31 37.87 -4.54
N ASP A 607 2.32 38.77 -4.74
CA ASP A 607 2.42 40.00 -5.56
C ASP A 607 3.02 41.18 -4.75
N GLY A 608 4.24 41.05 -4.31
CA GLY A 608 4.90 42.00 -3.42
C GLY A 608 5.11 41.41 -2.03
N PRO A 609 6.11 40.54 -1.87
CA PRO A 609 6.38 39.88 -0.59
C PRO A 609 6.99 40.84 0.43
N LEU A 610 6.82 40.50 1.72
CA LEU A 610 7.53 41.17 2.81
C LEU A 610 9.04 41.01 2.65
N PRO A 611 9.87 41.92 3.15
CA PRO A 611 11.32 41.87 3.03
C PRO A 611 11.95 40.58 3.61
N ASP A 612 11.33 40.05 4.66
CA ASP A 612 11.77 38.83 5.35
C ASP A 612 11.38 37.52 4.61
N THR A 613 10.66 37.60 3.48
CA THR A 613 10.17 36.44 2.74
C THR A 613 11.25 35.89 1.82
N GLU A 614 11.64 34.63 2.03
CA GLU A 614 12.57 33.94 1.14
C GLU A 614 11.81 33.43 -0.10
N MET A 615 12.07 34.07 -1.24
CA MET A 615 11.45 33.76 -2.53
C MET A 615 12.13 32.61 -3.28
N ASP A 616 13.39 32.29 -2.95
CA ASP A 616 14.03 31.08 -3.42
C ASP A 616 13.52 29.88 -2.62
N LEU A 617 12.62 29.10 -3.22
CA LEU A 617 11.99 27.97 -2.53
C LEU A 617 12.98 26.90 -2.06
N ILE A 618 14.16 26.80 -2.68
CA ILE A 618 15.22 25.88 -2.25
C ILE A 618 15.83 26.39 -0.94
N LYS A 619 16.11 27.68 -0.85
CA LYS A 619 16.62 28.30 0.38
C LYS A 619 15.54 28.29 1.48
N ALA A 620 14.30 28.57 1.15
CA ALA A 620 13.17 28.49 2.08
C ALA A 620 13.03 27.08 2.69
N GLN A 621 13.17 26.04 1.87
CA GLN A 621 13.15 24.66 2.34
C GLN A 621 14.32 24.35 3.29
N ALA A 622 15.52 24.81 2.98
CA ALA A 622 16.69 24.66 3.84
C ALA A 622 16.52 25.42 5.18
N ALA A 623 15.96 26.64 5.13
CA ALA A 623 15.67 27.42 6.33
C ALA A 623 14.61 26.73 7.22
N TYR A 624 13.58 26.15 6.63
CA TYR A 624 12.58 25.34 7.36
C TYR A 624 13.23 24.15 8.06
N GLN A 625 14.09 23.41 7.35
CA GLN A 625 14.80 22.27 7.92
C GLN A 625 15.67 22.68 9.11
N ASN A 626 16.36 23.80 9.01
CA ASN A 626 17.18 24.32 10.11
C ASN A 626 16.31 24.75 11.30
N ALA A 627 15.18 25.44 11.02
CA ALA A 627 14.27 25.91 12.06
C ALA A 627 13.57 24.80 12.85
N ILE A 628 13.37 23.61 12.25
CA ILE A 628 12.80 22.46 12.97
C ILE A 628 13.86 21.56 13.63
N GLN A 629 15.13 21.82 13.42
CA GLN A 629 16.20 21.02 14.01
C GLN A 629 16.12 21.03 15.54
N GLY A 630 16.12 19.84 16.14
CA GLY A 630 15.99 19.66 17.58
C GLY A 630 14.56 19.88 18.11
N ALA A 631 13.56 20.06 17.25
CA ALA A 631 12.17 20.11 17.70
C ALA A 631 11.73 18.74 18.23
N GLU A 632 11.02 18.75 19.34
CA GLU A 632 10.40 17.55 19.92
C GLU A 632 8.93 17.44 19.53
N MET A 633 8.31 18.60 19.19
CA MET A 633 6.93 18.69 18.74
C MET A 633 6.77 19.72 17.64
N ILE A 634 5.95 19.41 16.64
CA ILE A 634 5.56 20.35 15.57
C ILE A 634 4.04 20.37 15.47
N LEU A 635 3.44 21.56 15.65
CA LEU A 635 2.01 21.81 15.42
C LEU A 635 1.82 22.41 14.04
N MET A 636 0.97 21.81 13.23
CA MET A 636 0.62 22.23 11.88
C MET A 636 -0.83 22.75 11.86
N LEU A 637 -0.99 24.04 11.62
CA LEU A 637 -2.24 24.79 11.81
C LEU A 637 -2.76 25.32 10.47
N SER A 638 -3.68 24.58 9.84
CA SER A 638 -4.39 24.97 8.61
C SER A 638 -3.49 25.53 7.50
N SER A 639 -2.42 24.78 7.17
CA SER A 639 -1.50 25.15 6.09
C SER A 639 -1.02 23.89 5.35
N MET A 640 -1.77 23.47 4.32
CA MET A 640 -1.48 22.22 3.61
C MET A 640 -0.06 22.15 3.03
N LEU A 641 0.34 23.17 2.24
CA LEU A 641 1.63 23.13 1.53
C LEU A 641 2.83 23.14 2.49
N HIS A 642 2.83 24.08 3.45
CA HIS A 642 3.92 24.22 4.43
C HIS A 642 3.96 23.03 5.40
N ALA A 643 2.78 22.51 5.81
CA ALA A 643 2.67 21.34 6.66
C ALA A 643 3.23 20.08 5.97
N ILE A 644 2.86 19.82 4.72
CA ILE A 644 3.38 18.69 3.95
C ILE A 644 4.90 18.83 3.74
N GLY A 645 5.37 20.02 3.36
CA GLY A 645 6.80 20.29 3.18
C GLY A 645 7.59 20.06 4.48
N THR A 646 7.08 20.54 5.61
CA THR A 646 7.71 20.34 6.92
C THR A 646 7.67 18.86 7.35
N GLY A 647 6.54 18.18 7.14
CA GLY A 647 6.40 16.75 7.45
C GLY A 647 7.44 15.88 6.73
N ASN A 648 7.72 16.19 5.46
CA ASN A 648 8.76 15.48 4.69
C ASN A 648 10.19 15.67 5.24
N MET A 649 10.44 16.76 5.97
CA MET A 649 11.74 17.09 6.55
C MET A 649 11.88 16.65 8.00
N THR A 650 10.78 16.22 8.64
CA THR A 650 10.76 15.90 10.07
C THR A 650 11.28 14.47 10.29
N PRO A 651 12.33 14.28 11.10
CA PRO A 651 12.81 12.96 11.47
C PRO A 651 11.85 12.26 12.43
N ALA A 652 11.97 10.91 12.53
CA ALA A 652 11.24 10.13 13.53
C ALA A 652 11.58 10.57 14.96
N GLY A 653 10.62 10.41 15.86
CA GLY A 653 10.76 10.83 17.26
C GLY A 653 10.26 12.26 17.52
N VAL A 654 9.82 12.97 16.50
CA VAL A 654 9.18 14.28 16.65
C VAL A 654 7.67 14.12 16.60
N ARG A 655 6.98 14.59 17.64
CA ARG A 655 5.52 14.57 17.71
C ARG A 655 4.91 15.54 16.70
N LEU A 656 4.16 15.02 15.71
CA LEU A 656 3.46 15.82 14.71
C LEU A 656 1.97 15.93 15.06
N ILE A 657 1.45 17.17 15.15
CA ILE A 657 0.03 17.43 15.35
C ILE A 657 -0.46 18.25 14.16
N CYS A 658 -1.39 17.72 13.41
CA CYS A 658 -2.02 18.44 12.29
C CYS A 658 -3.46 18.80 12.62
N VAL A 659 -3.77 20.09 12.57
CA VAL A 659 -5.11 20.63 12.80
C VAL A 659 -5.60 21.30 11.53
N ASP A 660 -6.64 20.77 10.92
CA ASP A 660 -7.26 21.33 9.73
C ASP A 660 -8.76 20.97 9.70
N ILE A 661 -9.57 21.85 9.15
CA ILE A 661 -11.00 21.56 8.94
C ILE A 661 -11.22 20.57 7.79
N ASN A 662 -10.26 20.47 6.87
CA ASN A 662 -10.31 19.56 5.74
C ASN A 662 -9.65 18.20 6.10
N PRO A 663 -10.43 17.12 6.21
CA PRO A 663 -9.90 15.80 6.57
C PRO A 663 -8.86 15.26 5.57
N ALA A 664 -8.91 15.68 4.29
CA ALA A 664 -7.94 15.25 3.29
C ALA A 664 -6.51 15.74 3.58
N VAL A 665 -6.34 16.90 4.22
CA VAL A 665 -5.03 17.43 4.64
C VAL A 665 -4.46 16.58 5.76
N VAL A 666 -5.31 16.25 6.73
CA VAL A 666 -4.96 15.42 7.87
C VAL A 666 -4.56 14.00 7.43
N THR A 667 -5.34 13.39 6.54
CA THR A 667 -5.05 12.05 5.98
C THR A 667 -3.74 12.04 5.20
N LYS A 668 -3.48 13.03 4.33
CA LYS A 668 -2.22 13.09 3.56
C LYS A 668 -0.96 13.18 4.42
N LEU A 669 -1.05 13.76 5.61
CA LEU A 669 0.08 13.80 6.55
C LEU A 669 0.22 12.49 7.33
N ALA A 670 -0.89 11.85 7.68
CA ALA A 670 -0.90 10.54 8.33
C ALA A 670 -0.35 9.43 7.41
N ASP A 671 -0.70 9.44 6.12
CA ASP A 671 -0.26 8.45 5.12
C ASP A 671 1.25 8.50 4.82
N ARG A 672 1.93 9.58 5.20
CA ARG A 672 3.38 9.74 4.98
C ARG A 672 4.26 9.12 6.04
N GLY A 673 3.71 8.23 6.86
CA GLY A 673 4.47 7.26 7.65
C GLY A 673 5.09 7.77 8.95
N SER A 674 4.73 8.96 9.44
CA SER A 674 5.09 9.32 10.81
C SER A 674 4.15 8.60 11.79
N VAL A 675 4.65 7.57 12.44
CA VAL A 675 3.92 6.79 13.47
C VAL A 675 3.43 7.67 14.63
N GLU A 676 3.95 8.88 14.75
CA GLU A 676 3.68 9.83 15.82
C GLU A 676 2.81 11.02 15.35
N SER A 677 2.17 10.95 14.18
CA SER A 677 1.28 12.02 13.72
C SER A 677 -0.13 11.85 14.28
N THR A 678 -0.65 12.92 14.88
CA THR A 678 -2.06 13.01 15.30
C THR A 678 -2.77 14.02 14.43
N GLY A 679 -3.80 13.56 13.72
CA GLY A 679 -4.67 14.42 12.94
C GLY A 679 -5.91 14.84 13.73
N ILE A 680 -6.21 16.13 13.72
CA ILE A 680 -7.39 16.71 14.40
C ILE A 680 -8.21 17.47 13.35
N VAL A 681 -9.40 16.98 13.05
CA VAL A 681 -10.33 17.66 12.13
C VAL A 681 -11.21 18.59 12.94
N THR A 682 -10.86 19.89 12.95
CA THR A 682 -11.59 20.93 13.68
C THR A 682 -11.21 22.31 13.16
N ASP A 683 -11.97 23.34 13.59
CA ASP A 683 -11.61 24.74 13.38
C ASP A 683 -10.35 25.12 14.16
N VAL A 684 -9.38 25.75 13.49
CA VAL A 684 -8.08 26.06 14.09
C VAL A 684 -8.17 27.16 15.15
N GLY A 685 -9.10 28.11 15.03
CA GLY A 685 -9.35 29.15 16.03
C GLY A 685 -9.90 28.56 17.31
N LEU A 686 -10.88 27.65 17.21
CA LEU A 686 -11.43 26.91 18.32
C LEU A 686 -10.35 26.06 19.02
N PHE A 687 -9.55 25.33 18.25
CA PHE A 687 -8.44 24.54 18.78
C PHE A 687 -7.45 25.39 19.58
N LEU A 688 -7.00 26.50 19.00
CA LEU A 688 -6.06 27.42 19.67
C LEU A 688 -6.65 28.06 20.91
N SER A 689 -7.95 28.39 20.92
CA SER A 689 -8.65 28.88 22.10
C SER A 689 -8.65 27.87 23.24
N MET A 690 -9.01 26.62 22.95
CA MET A 690 -8.97 25.54 23.94
C MET A 690 -7.56 25.28 24.46
N LEU A 691 -6.55 25.31 23.60
CA LEU A 691 -5.16 25.10 23.97
C LEU A 691 -4.64 26.25 24.86
N ARG A 692 -4.95 27.51 24.53
CA ARG A 692 -4.65 28.67 25.37
C ARG A 692 -5.24 28.55 26.77
N GLN A 693 -6.53 28.24 26.87
CA GLN A 693 -7.20 28.07 28.16
C GLN A 693 -6.49 27.07 29.07
N ARG A 694 -5.92 26.02 28.50
CA ARG A 694 -5.21 24.99 29.27
C ARG A 694 -3.76 25.36 29.61
N LEU A 695 -3.09 26.12 28.75
CA LEU A 695 -1.67 26.42 28.88
C LEU A 695 -1.38 27.77 29.55
N VAL A 696 -2.24 28.75 29.36
CA VAL A 696 -1.99 30.15 29.74
C VAL A 696 -2.96 30.65 30.81
N ASP A 697 -4.26 30.36 30.66
CA ASP A 697 -5.31 30.94 31.49
C ASP A 697 -5.59 30.14 32.79
N LYS A 698 -4.81 29.10 33.08
CA LYS A 698 -4.90 28.29 34.31
C LYS A 698 -3.99 28.79 35.43
#